data_ab8ee253886b9d4525f932389500f32b
#
_entry.id   ab8ee253886b9d4525f932389500f32b
#
_cell.length_a   1.000
_cell.length_b   1.000
_cell.length_c   1.000
_cell.angle_alpha   90.00
_cell.angle_beta   90.00
_cell.angle_gamma   90.00
#
_symmetry.space_group_name_H-M   'P 1'
#
loop_
_entity.id
_entity.type
_entity.pdbx_description
1 polymer ?
#
loop_
_entity_poly.entity_id
_entity_poly.type
_entity_poly.pdbx_seq_one_letter_code
_entity_poly.pdbx_strand_id
1 'polypeptide(L)'
;MIDFSKLEYPYPYIPVEKRYDILPEHSICSIAPAEESSDDFITGNGALRVQASGRPYTEEMAYTQELLYEPLWEKTPLPPDLRPYLPEIRRLLLEGKPEETDKLLDEAQKKAGFDKYMNFDNKILYPTGSPRLHTAFWLSFTQPEQSDTRDYLRWLDTQNGMITSIWTNARGAFRTDSFAAYDGDVIVNRLSAPEGQLDVDVSITPPGRPFKHGNMVFKNPFVKSTHELTIEGGMITLAWAYNPDFGHKGFVAAIRLLPEGGTMEKIEKGFSIKGATRLTVVSKIVKFESDFTFACKKAVQDELAAMQVDFDKLLQGNEKHIGERMDRSRIHLGKKEDEVLSGEELLRRTHSDKEIDPTLMDKLYDMGRFFQIYETGALPPMMGQHNINTNLQVCAGNNTGLFDEMDVYFRYCETKFDDFRTNAKLLFGARGLLASVHCDPDSGLYYHFSRTYPHYCWTGCLGWVYNELWGYYLVTGDKEFLRTRLIPAYKEMALFFEDYACDRGPDGKVIFYPSFSPEDPTPNPGYETVTCASINPTRINTVMDIAICREILTNLIDGCKTLGIEQENIPHWEKQLADLPTYLLDQEGGLKEWAWPTIEENYNHRHVSHHYDVWPGRAITPETEPELTEAIIISNRKRGQQDDSAHGIIHRALTAIRLKDMEEAMQNMSQLFNHGFVRRTLQASHFPYRGVFPDLTGAVPAFLVEMSVFSMPGIVEFLPAMPDYLMHGSIDGVWLYTVAKLEHMEWNEHGAKAVLTSGKAQTLTLRCRRKGARILVGGTELPMDGDAATYAFREGETVQVEILF
;
A
#
# COMPACT_ATOMS: atom_id res chain seq x y z
N MET A 1 -6.94 -7.56 23.10
CA MET A 1 -6.03 -6.40 23.26
C MET A 1 -4.79 -6.90 23.99
N ILE A 2 -3.62 -6.74 23.37
CA ILE A 2 -2.36 -7.02 24.06
C ILE A 2 -2.19 -5.92 25.11
N ASP A 3 -2.13 -6.29 26.36
CA ASP A 3 -1.82 -5.36 27.43
C ASP A 3 -0.30 -5.17 27.48
N PHE A 4 0.19 -4.15 26.77
CA PHE A 4 1.62 -3.83 26.72
C PHE A 4 2.25 -3.57 28.11
N SER A 5 1.43 -3.34 29.17
CA SER A 5 1.95 -3.19 30.53
C SER A 5 2.31 -4.52 31.19
N LYS A 6 1.86 -5.64 30.63
CA LYS A 6 2.06 -7.01 31.13
C LYS A 6 2.98 -7.87 30.26
N LEU A 7 3.59 -7.29 29.21
CA LEU A 7 4.56 -8.01 28.40
C LEU A 7 5.80 -8.31 29.24
N GLU A 8 6.13 -9.60 29.38
CA GLU A 8 7.42 -10.03 29.88
C GLU A 8 8.42 -10.03 28.72
N TYR A 9 9.56 -9.38 28.90
CA TYR A 9 10.61 -9.34 27.91
C TYR A 9 11.63 -10.44 28.21
N PRO A 10 12.04 -11.24 27.20
CA PRO A 10 12.88 -12.40 27.40
C PRO A 10 14.31 -12.04 27.88
N TYR A 11 14.74 -10.81 27.65
CA TYR A 11 16.05 -10.32 28.02
C TYR A 11 15.96 -8.93 28.64
N PRO A 12 16.85 -8.58 29.65
CA PRO A 12 17.07 -7.20 30.02
C PRO A 12 17.49 -6.36 28.79
N TYR A 13 16.84 -5.26 28.59
CA TYR A 13 17.06 -4.37 27.45
C TYR A 13 17.81 -3.10 27.84
N ILE A 14 18.34 -2.38 26.85
CA ILE A 14 19.04 -1.12 27.03
C ILE A 14 18.02 -0.04 27.48
N PRO A 15 18.24 0.62 28.64
CA PRO A 15 17.37 1.66 29.15
C PRO A 15 17.40 2.90 28.25
N VAL A 16 16.31 3.68 28.25
CA VAL A 16 16.07 4.83 27.36
C VAL A 16 17.24 5.81 27.33
N GLU A 17 17.79 6.16 28.51
CA GLU A 17 18.88 7.13 28.66
C GLU A 17 20.19 6.73 27.98
N LYS A 18 20.39 5.45 27.68
CA LYS A 18 21.57 4.94 26.97
C LYS A 18 21.37 4.79 25.47
N ARG A 19 20.12 4.88 24.98
CA ARG A 19 19.80 4.67 23.57
C ARG A 19 20.23 5.85 22.71
N TYR A 20 20.33 7.07 23.25
CA TYR A 20 20.80 8.27 22.55
C TYR A 20 22.19 8.12 21.93
N ASP A 21 23.07 7.33 22.57
CA ASP A 21 24.43 7.09 22.10
C ASP A 21 24.52 5.90 21.12
N ILE A 22 23.41 5.20 20.87
CA ILE A 22 23.39 3.93 20.14
C ILE A 22 22.54 4.02 18.87
N LEU A 23 21.34 4.61 18.99
CA LEU A 23 20.39 4.65 17.90
C LEU A 23 20.72 5.72 16.89
N PRO A 24 20.70 5.41 15.58
CA PRO A 24 20.72 6.44 14.54
C PRO A 24 19.50 7.35 14.65
N GLU A 25 19.64 8.58 14.23
CA GLU A 25 18.53 9.47 13.96
C GLU A 25 17.57 8.79 12.96
N HIS A 26 16.26 8.98 13.10
CA HIS A 26 15.23 8.33 12.26
C HIS A 26 15.19 6.79 12.36
N SER A 27 15.61 6.21 13.46
CA SER A 27 15.46 4.77 13.70
C SER A 27 14.12 4.42 14.34
N ILE A 28 13.65 3.23 14.03
CA ILE A 28 12.51 2.58 14.69
C ILE A 28 13.06 1.43 15.51
N CYS A 29 12.93 1.46 16.84
CA CYS A 29 13.51 0.44 17.69
C CYS A 29 12.45 -0.39 18.43
N SER A 30 12.87 -1.59 18.84
CA SER A 30 12.10 -2.54 19.66
C SER A 30 13.02 -3.13 20.75
N ILE A 31 12.48 -3.29 21.95
CA ILE A 31 13.22 -3.76 23.13
C ILE A 31 13.12 -5.28 23.35
N ALA A 32 12.50 -5.97 22.39
CA ALA A 32 12.36 -7.41 22.42
C ALA A 32 12.56 -8.02 21.02
N PRO A 33 13.07 -9.26 20.93
CA PRO A 33 13.04 -10.01 19.67
C PRO A 33 11.60 -10.29 19.25
N ALA A 34 11.40 -10.58 17.98
CA ALA A 34 10.10 -10.97 17.47
C ALA A 34 9.65 -12.32 18.06
N GLU A 35 8.41 -12.38 18.53
CA GLU A 35 7.79 -13.64 18.96
C GLU A 35 7.20 -14.39 17.76
N GLU A 36 6.67 -13.64 16.80
CA GLU A 36 6.10 -14.12 15.55
C GLU A 36 6.60 -13.27 14.37
N SER A 37 6.51 -13.79 13.15
CA SER A 37 7.04 -13.13 11.95
C SER A 37 6.38 -11.78 11.63
N SER A 38 5.20 -11.51 12.16
CA SER A 38 4.56 -10.19 12.05
C SER A 38 5.21 -9.10 12.90
N ASP A 39 6.09 -9.47 13.82
CA ASP A 39 6.92 -8.56 14.62
C ASP A 39 8.37 -8.48 14.12
N ASP A 40 8.70 -9.12 12.99
CA ASP A 40 10.00 -8.96 12.34
C ASP A 40 10.17 -7.52 11.81
N PHE A 41 11.41 -7.03 11.80
CA PHE A 41 11.72 -5.91 10.93
C PHE A 41 11.87 -6.38 9.49
N ILE A 42 11.39 -5.57 8.55
CA ILE A 42 11.45 -5.85 7.10
C ILE A 42 12.20 -4.72 6.43
N THR A 43 13.11 -5.06 5.53
CA THR A 43 13.80 -4.12 4.65
C THR A 43 13.97 -4.70 3.25
N GLY A 44 14.21 -3.83 2.27
CA GLY A 44 14.37 -4.22 0.88
C GLY A 44 15.05 -3.15 0.02
N ASN A 45 15.27 -3.51 -1.24
CA ASN A 45 15.76 -2.62 -2.29
C ASN A 45 14.78 -2.55 -3.49
N GLY A 46 13.50 -2.85 -3.24
CA GLY A 46 12.48 -3.04 -4.27
C GLY A 46 12.45 -4.47 -4.81
N ALA A 47 13.56 -4.98 -5.31
CA ALA A 47 13.65 -6.32 -5.89
C ALA A 47 13.79 -7.42 -4.82
N LEU A 48 14.61 -7.19 -3.81
CA LEU A 48 14.92 -8.15 -2.74
C LEU A 48 14.40 -7.65 -1.39
N ARG A 49 13.94 -8.57 -0.55
CA ARG A 49 13.50 -8.29 0.82
C ARG A 49 14.06 -9.30 1.80
N VAL A 50 14.40 -8.82 2.99
CA VAL A 50 14.77 -9.65 4.14
C VAL A 50 13.93 -9.24 5.35
N GLN A 51 13.46 -10.26 6.08
CA GLN A 51 12.77 -10.12 7.36
C GLN A 51 13.65 -10.71 8.45
N ALA A 52 13.87 -9.98 9.54
CA ALA A 52 14.75 -10.37 10.64
C ALA A 52 14.03 -10.33 11.99
N SER A 53 14.08 -11.42 12.73
CA SER A 53 13.42 -11.55 14.03
C SER A 53 14.18 -10.88 15.17
N GLY A 54 15.48 -10.71 15.02
CA GLY A 54 16.38 -10.17 16.05
C GLY A 54 16.61 -11.11 17.23
N ARG A 55 16.44 -12.42 17.08
CA ARG A 55 16.66 -13.41 18.15
C ARG A 55 18.14 -13.68 18.33
N PRO A 56 18.71 -13.52 19.53
CA PRO A 56 20.15 -13.64 19.76
C PRO A 56 20.77 -14.98 19.36
N TYR A 57 20.07 -16.10 19.62
CA TYR A 57 20.64 -17.45 19.50
C TYR A 57 19.99 -18.33 18.42
N THR A 58 18.81 -17.93 17.97
CA THR A 58 18.04 -18.70 17.00
C THR A 58 17.41 -17.76 15.96
N GLU A 59 18.26 -16.89 15.38
CA GLU A 59 17.80 -15.97 14.34
C GLU A 59 17.35 -16.76 13.10
N GLU A 60 16.16 -16.49 12.64
CA GLU A 60 15.65 -16.99 11.38
C GLU A 60 15.21 -15.82 10.51
N MET A 61 15.81 -15.70 9.34
CA MET A 61 15.52 -14.63 8.38
C MET A 61 14.82 -15.20 7.15
N ALA A 62 13.77 -14.53 6.69
CA ALA A 62 13.08 -14.86 5.45
C ALA A 62 13.58 -13.99 4.30
N TYR A 63 13.89 -14.62 3.15
CA TYR A 63 14.43 -13.96 1.97
C TYR A 63 13.44 -14.07 0.82
N THR A 64 13.09 -12.94 0.22
CA THR A 64 12.10 -12.88 -0.86
C THR A 64 12.65 -12.04 -2.02
N GLN A 65 12.23 -12.37 -3.24
CA GLN A 65 12.45 -11.55 -4.43
C GLN A 65 11.08 -11.24 -5.04
N GLU A 66 10.85 -10.01 -5.48
CA GLU A 66 9.54 -9.48 -5.85
C GLU A 66 8.79 -10.26 -6.94
N LEU A 67 9.51 -10.95 -7.83
CA LEU A 67 8.93 -11.71 -8.94
C LEU A 67 8.73 -13.21 -8.61
N LEU A 68 8.99 -13.68 -7.39
CA LEU A 68 8.83 -15.08 -7.02
C LEU A 68 7.36 -15.45 -6.80
N TYR A 69 6.59 -15.41 -7.87
CA TYR A 69 5.23 -15.91 -7.89
C TYR A 69 5.21 -17.38 -8.30
N GLU A 70 4.42 -18.18 -7.57
CA GLU A 70 4.17 -19.57 -7.95
C GLU A 70 3.36 -19.61 -9.25
N PRO A 71 3.87 -20.18 -10.35
CA PRO A 71 3.11 -20.33 -11.58
C PRO A 71 1.92 -21.28 -11.40
N LEU A 72 0.75 -20.90 -11.89
CA LEU A 72 -0.47 -21.69 -11.81
C LEU A 72 -0.94 -22.21 -13.16
N TRP A 73 -0.40 -21.67 -14.25
CA TRP A 73 -0.64 -22.01 -15.63
C TRP A 73 0.57 -21.66 -16.49
N GLU A 74 0.66 -22.26 -17.64
CA GLU A 74 1.66 -21.89 -18.65
C GLU A 74 1.33 -20.53 -19.25
N LYS A 75 0.05 -20.30 -19.53
CA LYS A 75 -0.49 -19.04 -20.04
C LYS A 75 -1.80 -18.71 -19.32
N THR A 76 -1.93 -17.48 -18.86
CA THR A 76 -3.15 -17.00 -18.19
C THR A 76 -4.40 -17.26 -19.04
N PRO A 77 -5.46 -17.88 -18.49
CA PRO A 77 -6.67 -18.19 -19.24
C PRO A 77 -7.42 -16.92 -19.63
N LEU A 78 -8.02 -16.93 -20.83
CA LEU A 78 -8.93 -15.86 -21.24
C LEU A 78 -10.17 -15.83 -20.33
N PRO A 79 -10.71 -14.65 -20.00
CA PRO A 79 -11.96 -14.56 -19.26
C PRO A 79 -13.13 -15.22 -20.03
N PRO A 80 -14.18 -15.64 -19.31
CA PRO A 80 -15.36 -16.19 -19.96
C PRO A 80 -16.02 -15.16 -20.86
N ASP A 81 -16.59 -15.61 -21.98
CA ASP A 81 -17.36 -14.74 -22.87
C ASP A 81 -18.78 -14.55 -22.28
N LEU A 82 -19.01 -13.39 -21.65
CA LEU A 82 -20.30 -13.05 -21.05
C LEU A 82 -21.27 -12.36 -22.03
N ARG A 83 -20.81 -11.96 -23.21
CA ARG A 83 -21.65 -11.24 -24.20
C ARG A 83 -22.99 -11.89 -24.50
N PRO A 84 -23.09 -13.22 -24.70
CA PRO A 84 -24.38 -13.87 -24.96
C PRO A 84 -25.36 -13.80 -23.79
N TYR A 85 -24.89 -13.59 -22.59
CA TYR A 85 -25.68 -13.58 -21.35
C TYR A 85 -26.10 -12.18 -20.91
N LEU A 86 -25.40 -11.12 -21.35
CA LEU A 86 -25.64 -9.74 -20.90
C LEU A 86 -27.09 -9.27 -21.06
N PRO A 87 -27.80 -9.51 -22.16
CA PRO A 87 -29.18 -9.07 -22.29
C PRO A 87 -30.09 -9.65 -21.20
N GLU A 88 -29.93 -10.94 -20.88
CA GLU A 88 -30.72 -11.60 -19.85
C GLU A 88 -30.29 -11.17 -18.44
N ILE A 89 -28.97 -11.02 -18.18
CA ILE A 89 -28.44 -10.47 -16.93
C ILE A 89 -29.07 -9.09 -16.66
N ARG A 90 -29.03 -8.20 -17.64
CA ARG A 90 -29.60 -6.86 -17.56
C ARG A 90 -31.09 -6.87 -17.26
N ARG A 91 -31.85 -7.71 -17.98
CA ARG A 91 -33.28 -7.87 -17.75
C ARG A 91 -33.58 -8.34 -16.33
N LEU A 92 -32.87 -9.36 -15.83
CA LEU A 92 -33.08 -9.91 -14.50
C LEU A 92 -32.76 -8.89 -13.41
N LEU A 93 -31.70 -8.08 -13.56
CA LEU A 93 -31.35 -7.04 -12.62
C LEU A 93 -32.44 -5.95 -12.54
N LEU A 94 -33.01 -5.53 -13.70
CA LEU A 94 -34.12 -4.58 -13.72
C LEU A 94 -35.40 -5.16 -13.09
N GLU A 95 -35.59 -6.47 -13.14
CA GLU A 95 -36.70 -7.17 -12.47
C GLU A 95 -36.44 -7.42 -10.97
N GLY A 96 -35.28 -7.00 -10.44
CA GLY A 96 -34.92 -7.23 -9.03
C GLY A 96 -34.57 -8.68 -8.70
N LYS A 97 -34.01 -9.44 -9.64
CA LYS A 97 -33.66 -10.84 -9.53
C LYS A 97 -32.15 -11.09 -9.59
N PRO A 98 -31.36 -10.53 -8.70
CA PRO A 98 -29.89 -10.66 -8.75
C PRO A 98 -29.40 -12.10 -8.58
N GLU A 99 -30.13 -12.95 -7.83
CA GLU A 99 -29.73 -14.36 -7.63
C GLU A 99 -29.85 -15.20 -8.92
N GLU A 100 -30.80 -14.87 -9.78
CA GLU A 100 -30.92 -15.52 -11.08
C GLU A 100 -29.79 -15.08 -12.01
N THR A 101 -29.38 -13.83 -11.91
CA THR A 101 -28.22 -13.30 -12.60
C THR A 101 -26.95 -14.05 -12.21
N ASP A 102 -26.71 -14.27 -10.92
CA ASP A 102 -25.54 -14.98 -10.42
C ASP A 102 -25.48 -16.44 -10.93
N LYS A 103 -26.63 -17.10 -11.10
CA LYS A 103 -26.69 -18.46 -11.71
C LYS A 103 -26.24 -18.45 -13.17
N LEU A 104 -26.64 -17.44 -13.94
CA LEU A 104 -26.19 -17.31 -15.33
C LEU A 104 -24.70 -17.08 -15.45
N LEU A 105 -24.14 -16.26 -14.55
CA LEU A 105 -22.71 -16.01 -14.48
C LEU A 105 -21.93 -17.27 -14.15
N ASP A 106 -22.42 -18.08 -13.21
CA ASP A 106 -21.83 -19.39 -12.89
C ASP A 106 -21.85 -20.34 -14.09
N GLU A 107 -22.95 -20.38 -14.84
CA GLU A 107 -23.05 -21.21 -16.05
C GLU A 107 -22.03 -20.79 -17.10
N ALA A 108 -21.88 -19.49 -17.31
CA ALA A 108 -20.90 -18.96 -18.25
C ALA A 108 -19.46 -19.31 -17.85
N GLN A 109 -19.14 -19.20 -16.57
CA GLN A 109 -17.82 -19.56 -16.02
C GLN A 109 -17.54 -21.05 -16.18
N LYS A 110 -18.49 -21.92 -15.84
CA LYS A 110 -18.36 -23.38 -16.02
C LYS A 110 -18.18 -23.74 -17.49
N LYS A 111 -18.97 -23.15 -18.39
CA LYS A 111 -18.84 -23.37 -19.81
C LYS A 111 -17.49 -22.95 -20.37
N ALA A 112 -16.90 -21.90 -19.83
CA ALA A 112 -15.53 -21.45 -20.14
C ALA A 112 -14.43 -22.31 -19.49
N GLY A 113 -14.79 -23.29 -18.65
CA GLY A 113 -13.85 -24.20 -17.98
C GLY A 113 -13.14 -23.59 -16.77
N PHE A 114 -13.69 -22.51 -16.19
CA PHE A 114 -13.14 -21.89 -14.99
C PHE A 114 -13.35 -22.73 -13.73
N ASP A 115 -14.27 -23.67 -13.72
CA ASP A 115 -14.50 -24.62 -12.63
C ASP A 115 -13.26 -25.45 -12.28
N LYS A 116 -12.41 -25.74 -13.25
CA LYS A 116 -11.14 -26.45 -13.01
C LYS A 116 -10.06 -25.60 -12.32
N TYR A 117 -10.19 -24.28 -12.35
CA TYR A 117 -9.29 -23.32 -11.67
C TYR A 117 -9.84 -22.85 -10.32
N MET A 118 -11.11 -23.19 -10.00
CA MET A 118 -11.79 -22.76 -8.80
C MET A 118 -12.03 -23.99 -7.91
N ASN A 119 -11.44 -24.01 -6.72
CA ASN A 119 -11.72 -25.05 -5.75
C ASN A 119 -13.05 -24.73 -5.06
N PHE A 120 -14.15 -25.29 -5.56
CA PHE A 120 -15.52 -25.12 -5.06
C PHE A 120 -15.83 -25.93 -3.80
N ASP A 121 -14.86 -26.60 -3.20
CA ASP A 121 -15.06 -27.25 -1.89
C ASP A 121 -15.31 -26.20 -0.80
N ASN A 122 -16.50 -25.68 -0.82
CA ASN A 122 -17.35 -25.06 0.22
C ASN A 122 -16.73 -24.29 1.40
N LYS A 123 -15.43 -24.03 1.48
CA LYS A 123 -14.83 -23.35 2.66
C LYS A 123 -13.71 -22.35 2.39
N ILE A 124 -13.15 -22.24 1.19
CA ILE A 124 -12.11 -21.27 0.92
C ILE A 124 -12.35 -20.64 -0.46
N LEU A 125 -12.86 -19.45 -0.44
CA LEU A 125 -13.23 -18.65 -1.59
C LEU A 125 -12.07 -17.80 -2.14
N TYR A 126 -10.85 -18.28 -1.97
CA TYR A 126 -9.79 -17.77 -2.82
C TYR A 126 -9.75 -18.66 -4.04
N PRO A 127 -9.93 -18.11 -5.22
CA PRO A 127 -9.68 -18.88 -6.42
C PRO A 127 -8.29 -19.45 -6.30
N THR A 128 -8.17 -20.72 -6.55
CA THR A 128 -6.90 -21.43 -6.64
C THR A 128 -6.02 -20.88 -7.76
N GLY A 129 -6.48 -19.81 -8.43
CA GLY A 129 -5.92 -19.21 -9.60
C GLY A 129 -5.15 -17.92 -9.42
N SER A 130 -4.97 -17.40 -8.22
CA SER A 130 -4.10 -16.21 -8.02
C SER A 130 -2.67 -16.64 -7.75
N PRO A 131 -1.70 -16.30 -8.60
CA PRO A 131 -0.29 -16.51 -8.29
C PRO A 131 0.06 -15.89 -6.95
N ARG A 132 0.85 -16.60 -6.15
CA ARG A 132 1.22 -16.15 -4.82
C ARG A 132 2.70 -15.84 -4.76
N LEU A 133 3.05 -14.66 -4.29
CA LEU A 133 4.41 -14.34 -3.91
C LEU A 133 4.83 -15.26 -2.75
N HIS A 134 6.01 -15.81 -2.83
CA HIS A 134 6.55 -16.71 -1.80
C HIS A 134 7.98 -16.37 -1.41
N THR A 135 8.36 -16.78 -0.20
CA THR A 135 9.74 -16.71 0.29
C THR A 135 10.64 -17.63 -0.53
N ALA A 136 11.79 -17.13 -0.98
CA ALA A 136 12.77 -17.95 -1.71
C ALA A 136 13.38 -19.03 -0.81
N PHE A 137 13.72 -18.64 0.41
CA PHE A 137 14.27 -19.53 1.44
C PHE A 137 14.28 -18.84 2.80
N TRP A 138 14.53 -19.61 3.85
CA TRP A 138 14.89 -19.10 5.18
C TRP A 138 16.34 -19.46 5.47
N LEU A 139 17.09 -18.53 6.08
CA LEU A 139 18.36 -18.82 6.72
C LEU A 139 18.19 -18.78 8.23
N SER A 140 18.66 -19.85 8.88
CA SER A 140 18.74 -19.93 10.33
C SER A 140 20.19 -19.74 10.77
N PHE A 141 20.39 -18.86 11.75
CA PHE A 141 21.66 -18.61 12.41
C PHE A 141 21.54 -19.10 13.86
N THR A 142 22.12 -20.27 14.16
CA THR A 142 22.00 -20.89 15.47
C THR A 142 23.31 -20.75 16.22
N GLN A 143 23.25 -20.12 17.39
CA GLN A 143 24.39 -19.90 18.28
C GLN A 143 24.14 -20.63 19.62
N PRO A 144 25.20 -21.00 20.38
CA PRO A 144 25.05 -21.52 21.73
C PRO A 144 24.36 -20.52 22.64
N GLU A 145 23.22 -20.88 23.23
CA GLU A 145 22.46 -20.05 24.14
C GLU A 145 23.24 -19.75 25.43
N GLN A 146 23.10 -18.54 25.97
CA GLN A 146 23.68 -18.07 27.21
C GLN A 146 22.59 -17.55 28.13
N SER A 147 22.64 -17.96 29.40
CA SER A 147 21.63 -17.57 30.42
C SER A 147 21.76 -16.13 30.95
N ASP A 148 22.90 -15.49 30.69
CA ASP A 148 23.23 -14.14 31.18
C ASP A 148 23.04 -13.03 30.12
N THR A 149 22.23 -13.28 29.10
CA THR A 149 21.95 -12.32 28.03
C THR A 149 21.27 -11.07 28.57
N ARG A 150 21.80 -9.91 28.20
CA ARG A 150 21.33 -8.59 28.61
C ARG A 150 21.68 -7.53 27.56
N ASP A 151 21.30 -6.29 27.84
CA ASP A 151 21.55 -5.12 27.00
C ASP A 151 20.99 -5.32 25.58
N TYR A 152 19.82 -5.92 25.50
CA TYR A 152 19.18 -6.20 24.22
C TYR A 152 18.57 -4.93 23.64
N LEU A 153 18.75 -4.73 22.32
CA LEU A 153 18.05 -3.72 21.53
C LEU A 153 18.10 -4.14 20.05
N ARG A 154 17.03 -3.88 19.32
CA ARG A 154 17.02 -3.98 17.84
C ARG A 154 16.37 -2.77 17.22
N TRP A 155 16.76 -2.43 16.01
CA TRP A 155 16.19 -1.29 15.27
C TRP A 155 16.31 -1.45 13.76
N LEU A 156 15.48 -0.68 13.07
CA LEU A 156 15.56 -0.39 11.64
C LEU A 156 15.99 1.07 11.48
N ASP A 157 17.03 1.33 10.71
CA ASP A 157 17.41 2.66 10.28
C ASP A 157 16.71 2.96 8.95
N THR A 158 15.75 3.89 8.96
CA THR A 158 14.96 4.25 7.78
C THR A 158 15.71 5.09 6.75
N GLN A 159 16.97 5.55 7.07
CA GLN A 159 17.81 6.28 6.13
C GLN A 159 18.60 5.38 5.17
N ASN A 160 18.89 4.15 5.60
CA ASN A 160 19.70 3.22 4.81
C ASN A 160 19.11 1.81 4.73
N GLY A 161 18.00 1.57 5.42
CA GLY A 161 17.33 0.28 5.44
C GLY A 161 18.06 -0.81 6.21
N MET A 162 19.02 -0.47 7.07
CA MET A 162 19.73 -1.47 7.87
C MET A 162 18.93 -1.87 9.11
N ILE A 163 18.71 -3.16 9.29
CA ILE A 163 18.19 -3.76 10.51
C ILE A 163 19.39 -4.18 11.36
N THR A 164 19.43 -3.72 12.62
CA THR A 164 20.47 -4.08 13.58
C THR A 164 19.85 -4.69 14.83
N SER A 165 20.50 -5.71 15.38
CA SER A 165 20.21 -6.28 16.71
C SER A 165 21.50 -6.38 17.50
N ILE A 166 21.47 -5.96 18.77
CA ILE A 166 22.61 -6.03 19.68
C ILE A 166 22.22 -6.69 21.01
N TRP A 167 23.17 -7.36 21.62
CA TRP A 167 23.05 -7.91 22.97
C TRP A 167 24.43 -8.18 23.57
N THR A 168 24.48 -8.35 24.88
CA THR A 168 25.69 -8.75 25.60
C THR A 168 25.46 -10.03 26.40
N ASN A 169 26.54 -10.78 26.65
CA ASN A 169 26.58 -11.91 27.58
C ASN A 169 27.99 -12.04 28.16
N ALA A 170 28.30 -13.13 28.88
CA ALA A 170 29.62 -13.36 29.47
C ALA A 170 30.80 -13.37 28.48
N ARG A 171 30.53 -13.65 27.20
CA ARG A 171 31.54 -13.64 26.11
C ARG A 171 31.77 -12.25 25.54
N GLY A 172 30.91 -11.27 25.82
CA GLY A 172 31.01 -9.88 25.41
C GLY A 172 29.82 -9.40 24.59
N ALA A 173 30.04 -8.42 23.68
CA ALA A 173 29.01 -7.79 22.88
C ALA A 173 28.85 -8.46 21.50
N PHE A 174 27.64 -8.71 21.12
CA PHE A 174 27.24 -9.30 19.83
C PHE A 174 26.41 -8.30 19.05
N ARG A 175 26.52 -8.38 17.72
CA ARG A 175 25.76 -7.54 16.80
C ARG A 175 25.43 -8.32 15.52
N THR A 176 24.20 -8.15 15.04
CA THR A 176 23.75 -8.60 13.72
C THR A 176 23.25 -7.40 12.93
N ASP A 177 23.74 -7.23 11.72
CA ASP A 177 23.30 -6.21 10.76
C ASP A 177 22.75 -6.91 9.51
N SER A 178 21.66 -6.38 8.93
CA SER A 178 21.02 -6.95 7.72
C SER A 178 20.41 -5.86 6.87
N PHE A 179 20.66 -5.90 5.55
CA PHE A 179 20.03 -5.00 4.59
C PHE A 179 20.02 -5.63 3.17
N ALA A 180 19.13 -5.15 2.32
CA ALA A 180 19.18 -5.42 0.89
C ALA A 180 19.89 -4.26 0.20
N ALA A 181 20.98 -4.56 -0.51
CA ALA A 181 21.80 -3.55 -1.17
C ALA A 181 21.21 -3.21 -2.56
N TYR A 182 21.08 -1.93 -2.85
CA TYR A 182 20.74 -1.46 -4.21
C TYR A 182 21.89 -1.74 -5.19
N ASP A 183 23.14 -1.56 -4.74
CA ASP A 183 24.29 -1.92 -5.53
C ASP A 183 24.54 -3.44 -5.54
N GLY A 184 24.54 -4.06 -6.70
CA GLY A 184 24.78 -5.49 -6.87
C GLY A 184 23.58 -6.41 -6.67
N ASP A 185 22.44 -5.86 -6.24
CA ASP A 185 21.19 -6.59 -6.05
C ASP A 185 21.38 -7.86 -5.20
N VAL A 186 21.82 -7.65 -3.97
CA VAL A 186 22.11 -8.69 -2.98
C VAL A 186 21.57 -8.34 -1.60
N ILE A 187 21.30 -9.36 -0.80
CA ILE A 187 21.05 -9.20 0.64
C ILE A 187 22.35 -9.49 1.39
N VAL A 188 22.69 -8.58 2.31
CA VAL A 188 23.90 -8.68 3.13
C VAL A 188 23.51 -8.82 4.60
N ASN A 189 24.08 -9.85 5.25
CA ASN A 189 23.97 -10.02 6.70
C ASN A 189 25.39 -10.05 7.28
N ARG A 190 25.61 -9.41 8.42
CA ARG A 190 26.87 -9.42 9.13
C ARG A 190 26.65 -9.70 10.62
N LEU A 191 27.21 -10.82 11.08
CA LEU A 191 27.26 -11.17 12.49
C LEU A 191 28.65 -10.80 13.02
N SER A 192 28.71 -10.10 14.15
CA SER A 192 29.95 -9.70 14.81
C SER A 192 29.93 -10.08 16.26
N ALA A 193 31.09 -10.51 16.77
CA ALA A 193 31.30 -10.91 18.15
C ALA A 193 32.71 -10.45 18.60
N PRO A 194 33.08 -10.53 19.88
CA PRO A 194 34.46 -10.38 20.33
C PRO A 194 35.41 -11.37 19.63
N GLU A 195 36.68 -11.04 19.56
CA GLU A 195 37.68 -11.84 18.86
C GLU A 195 37.60 -13.33 19.23
N GLY A 196 37.39 -14.16 18.23
CA GLY A 196 37.28 -15.60 18.37
C GLY A 196 36.04 -16.12 19.13
N GLN A 197 35.01 -15.31 19.35
CA GLN A 197 33.82 -15.70 20.13
C GLN A 197 32.58 -16.02 19.31
N LEU A 198 32.67 -15.88 17.99
CA LEU A 198 31.51 -16.20 17.12
C LEU A 198 31.50 -17.69 16.78
N ASP A 199 30.58 -18.41 17.40
CA ASP A 199 30.20 -19.78 17.04
C ASP A 199 28.77 -19.76 16.49
N VAL A 200 28.58 -20.12 15.21
CA VAL A 200 27.28 -20.10 14.58
C VAL A 200 27.13 -21.18 13.53
N ASP A 201 26.02 -21.89 13.56
CA ASP A 201 25.59 -22.79 12.50
C ASP A 201 24.63 -22.01 11.57
N VAL A 202 24.98 -21.93 10.29
CA VAL A 202 24.14 -21.32 9.24
C VAL A 202 23.51 -22.40 8.41
N SER A 203 22.19 -22.47 8.37
CA SER A 203 21.47 -23.49 7.63
C SER A 203 20.32 -22.92 6.81
N ILE A 204 20.05 -23.52 5.64
CA ILE A 204 18.98 -23.11 4.73
C ILE A 204 17.76 -24.02 4.88
N THR A 205 16.58 -23.42 4.81
CA THR A 205 15.31 -24.13 4.61
C THR A 205 14.69 -23.66 3.30
N PRO A 206 14.49 -24.55 2.31
CA PRO A 206 13.82 -24.23 1.05
C PRO A 206 12.36 -23.80 1.23
N PRO A 207 11.70 -23.20 0.22
CA PRO A 207 10.28 -22.86 0.24
C PRO A 207 9.40 -24.08 0.43
N GLY A 208 8.10 -23.86 0.76
CA GLY A 208 7.12 -24.91 0.92
C GLY A 208 6.76 -25.26 2.38
N ARG A 209 7.15 -24.44 3.35
CA ARG A 209 6.63 -24.57 4.70
C ARG A 209 5.11 -24.38 4.69
N PRO A 210 4.35 -25.25 5.41
CA PRO A 210 2.95 -24.98 5.66
C PRO A 210 2.81 -23.63 6.39
N PHE A 211 1.92 -22.77 5.94
CA PHE A 211 1.61 -21.56 6.68
C PHE A 211 0.18 -21.59 7.21
N LYS A 212 -0.05 -20.89 8.32
CA LYS A 212 -1.37 -20.76 8.91
C LYS A 212 -1.90 -19.35 8.64
N HIS A 213 -3.15 -19.26 8.22
CA HIS A 213 -3.89 -18.01 8.20
C HIS A 213 -5.16 -18.22 9.03
N GLY A 214 -5.21 -17.63 10.21
CA GLY A 214 -6.23 -17.93 11.22
C GLY A 214 -6.23 -19.42 11.59
N ASN A 215 -7.38 -20.08 11.48
CA ASN A 215 -7.53 -21.51 11.76
C ASN A 215 -7.22 -22.41 10.56
N MET A 216 -6.86 -21.83 9.41
CA MET A 216 -6.58 -22.58 8.19
C MET A 216 -5.10 -22.91 8.09
N VAL A 217 -4.79 -24.16 7.81
CA VAL A 217 -3.43 -24.63 7.51
C VAL A 217 -3.35 -24.86 6.01
N PHE A 218 -2.58 -24.03 5.33
CA PHE A 218 -2.28 -24.22 3.91
C PHE A 218 -1.17 -25.27 3.80
N LYS A 219 -1.50 -26.39 3.19
CA LYS A 219 -0.51 -27.42 2.85
C LYS A 219 0.41 -26.88 1.75
N ASN A 220 1.59 -27.47 1.63
CA ASN A 220 2.58 -27.11 0.63
C ASN A 220 1.95 -26.85 -0.74
N PRO A 221 1.98 -25.60 -1.25
CA PRO A 221 1.38 -25.26 -2.54
C PRO A 221 2.19 -25.79 -3.74
N PHE A 222 3.47 -26.10 -3.55
CA PHE A 222 4.42 -26.42 -4.63
C PHE A 222 4.29 -27.88 -5.13
N VAL A 223 3.13 -28.18 -5.71
CA VAL A 223 2.87 -29.50 -6.28
C VAL A 223 3.76 -29.71 -7.51
N LYS A 224 4.48 -30.87 -7.56
CA LYS A 224 5.43 -31.22 -8.61
C LYS A 224 6.67 -30.30 -8.76
N SER A 225 6.88 -29.35 -7.83
CA SER A 225 8.12 -28.58 -7.79
C SER A 225 9.26 -29.45 -7.28
N THR A 226 10.47 -29.24 -7.79
CA THR A 226 11.68 -29.98 -7.39
C THR A 226 12.83 -29.03 -7.13
N HIS A 227 13.83 -29.46 -6.37
CA HIS A 227 14.99 -28.60 -6.11
C HIS A 227 16.28 -29.40 -5.96
N GLU A 228 17.39 -28.71 -6.18
CA GLU A 228 18.74 -29.17 -5.85
C GLU A 228 19.37 -28.20 -4.84
N LEU A 229 19.96 -28.76 -3.80
CA LEU A 229 20.74 -28.04 -2.80
C LEU A 229 22.22 -28.46 -2.91
N THR A 230 23.08 -27.47 -3.16
CA THR A 230 24.53 -27.66 -3.24
C THR A 230 25.20 -26.88 -2.10
N ILE A 231 26.09 -27.53 -1.34
CA ILE A 231 26.84 -26.94 -0.24
C ILE A 231 28.30 -27.26 -0.42
N GLU A 232 29.09 -26.28 -0.88
CA GLU A 232 30.51 -26.47 -1.20
C GLU A 232 31.22 -25.12 -1.27
N GLY A 233 32.53 -25.11 -1.00
CA GLY A 233 33.39 -23.94 -1.21
C GLY A 233 32.96 -22.65 -0.47
N GLY A 234 32.30 -22.79 0.68
CA GLY A 234 31.78 -21.64 1.44
C GLY A 234 30.49 -21.04 0.84
N MET A 235 29.82 -21.78 -0.06
CA MET A 235 28.61 -21.35 -0.73
C MET A 235 27.48 -22.38 -0.55
N ILE A 236 26.28 -21.90 -0.26
CA ILE A 236 25.04 -22.65 -0.27
C ILE A 236 24.28 -22.22 -1.54
N THR A 237 23.82 -23.17 -2.35
CA THR A 237 23.06 -22.84 -3.56
C THR A 237 21.81 -23.70 -3.62
N LEU A 238 20.66 -23.03 -3.67
CA LEU A 238 19.35 -23.63 -3.89
C LEU A 238 18.90 -23.31 -5.33
N ALA A 239 18.71 -24.35 -6.14
CA ALA A 239 18.07 -24.23 -7.45
C ALA A 239 16.68 -24.86 -7.36
N TRP A 240 15.64 -24.11 -7.64
CA TRP A 240 14.23 -24.50 -7.50
C TRP A 240 13.54 -24.49 -8.86
N ALA A 241 13.01 -25.62 -9.26
CA ALA A 241 12.19 -25.76 -10.47
C ALA A 241 10.71 -25.81 -10.06
N TYR A 242 9.90 -24.93 -10.63
CA TYR A 242 8.45 -25.00 -10.47
C TYR A 242 7.84 -26.20 -11.24
N ASN A 243 6.55 -26.39 -11.07
CA ASN A 243 5.82 -27.44 -11.76
C ASN A 243 6.04 -27.34 -13.29
N PRO A 244 6.61 -28.39 -13.94
CA PRO A 244 6.91 -28.36 -15.35
C PRO A 244 5.67 -28.30 -16.26
N ASP A 245 4.48 -28.61 -15.73
CA ASP A 245 3.22 -28.45 -16.48
C ASP A 245 2.92 -26.98 -16.81
N PHE A 246 3.57 -26.03 -16.13
CA PHE A 246 3.40 -24.58 -16.28
C PHE A 246 4.62 -23.89 -16.93
N GLY A 247 5.38 -24.65 -17.70
CA GLY A 247 6.60 -24.21 -18.37
C GLY A 247 7.88 -24.45 -17.56
N HIS A 248 9.02 -24.24 -18.22
CA HIS A 248 10.33 -24.41 -17.59
C HIS A 248 10.74 -23.14 -16.83
N LYS A 249 10.09 -22.90 -15.70
CA LYS A 249 10.30 -21.74 -14.81
C LYS A 249 10.99 -22.17 -13.52
N GLY A 250 11.74 -21.26 -12.89
CA GLY A 250 12.43 -21.56 -11.65
C GLY A 250 13.17 -20.38 -11.07
N PHE A 251 13.92 -20.62 -10.02
CA PHE A 251 14.85 -19.63 -9.47
C PHE A 251 16.11 -20.29 -8.92
N VAL A 252 17.16 -19.50 -8.80
CA VAL A 252 18.41 -19.87 -8.12
C VAL A 252 18.66 -18.87 -7.00
N ALA A 253 18.92 -19.37 -5.79
CA ALA A 253 19.43 -18.60 -4.68
C ALA A 253 20.86 -19.07 -4.37
N ALA A 254 21.84 -18.19 -4.45
CA ALA A 254 23.22 -18.42 -4.06
C ALA A 254 23.56 -17.60 -2.81
N ILE A 255 24.16 -18.23 -1.81
CA ILE A 255 24.47 -17.65 -0.50
C ILE A 255 25.95 -17.89 -0.22
N ARG A 256 26.74 -16.84 -0.14
CA ARG A 256 28.19 -16.89 0.09
C ARG A 256 28.51 -16.51 1.54
N LEU A 257 29.27 -17.36 2.24
CA LEU A 257 29.69 -17.14 3.62
C LEU A 257 31.16 -16.72 3.65
N LEU A 258 31.46 -15.65 4.34
CA LEU A 258 32.77 -15.01 4.44
C LEU A 258 33.14 -14.81 5.92
N PRO A 259 33.65 -15.83 6.62
CA PRO A 259 34.10 -15.71 8.01
C PRO A 259 35.44 -14.96 8.09
N GLU A 260 35.58 -14.14 9.12
CA GLU A 260 36.86 -13.51 9.52
C GLU A 260 37.40 -14.23 10.75
N GLY A 261 38.46 -15.00 10.55
CA GLY A 261 39.00 -15.91 11.58
C GLY A 261 38.25 -17.20 11.75
N GLY A 262 38.65 -18.04 12.69
CA GLY A 262 38.02 -19.30 13.02
C GLY A 262 38.10 -20.37 11.91
N THR A 263 37.18 -21.33 11.99
CA THR A 263 37.05 -22.44 11.04
C THR A 263 35.61 -22.51 10.49
N MET A 264 35.48 -23.03 9.29
CA MET A 264 34.19 -23.26 8.64
C MET A 264 34.13 -24.70 8.15
N GLU A 265 33.15 -25.45 8.64
CA GLU A 265 32.93 -26.85 8.27
C GLU A 265 31.55 -27.03 7.67
N LYS A 266 31.43 -27.91 6.69
CA LYS A 266 30.16 -28.26 6.08
C LYS A 266 29.29 -29.06 7.05
N ILE A 267 28.03 -28.69 7.16
CA ILE A 267 26.98 -29.49 7.82
C ILE A 267 25.90 -29.89 6.80
N GLU A 268 24.89 -30.62 7.21
CA GLU A 268 23.87 -31.18 6.32
C GLU A 268 23.19 -30.14 5.42
N LYS A 269 22.82 -29.00 5.97
CA LYS A 269 22.08 -27.92 5.25
C LYS A 269 22.80 -26.58 5.22
N GLY A 270 24.11 -26.56 5.40
CA GLY A 270 24.88 -25.33 5.44
C GLY A 270 26.28 -25.48 5.96
N PHE A 271 26.69 -24.55 6.83
CA PHE A 271 28.03 -24.51 7.41
C PHE A 271 28.00 -24.21 8.91
N SER A 272 28.91 -24.83 9.67
CA SER A 272 29.23 -24.51 11.05
C SER A 272 30.50 -23.65 11.08
N ILE A 273 30.41 -22.50 11.68
CA ILE A 273 31.53 -21.56 11.87
C ILE A 273 31.88 -21.58 13.37
N LYS A 274 33.16 -21.74 13.70
CA LYS A 274 33.65 -21.80 15.07
C LYS A 274 34.83 -20.85 15.26
N GLY A 275 34.81 -20.07 16.35
CA GLY A 275 35.90 -19.21 16.74
C GLY A 275 36.16 -18.04 15.78
N ALA A 276 35.19 -17.58 15.04
CA ALA A 276 35.29 -16.39 14.20
C ALA A 276 35.12 -15.10 15.02
N THR A 277 35.49 -13.98 14.46
CA THR A 277 35.19 -12.64 14.98
C THR A 277 34.03 -12.01 14.27
N ARG A 278 33.91 -12.33 12.97
CA ARG A 278 32.83 -11.83 12.12
C ARG A 278 32.44 -12.88 11.07
N LEU A 279 31.20 -12.86 10.68
CA LEU A 279 30.70 -13.60 9.53
C LEU A 279 29.89 -12.65 8.66
N THR A 280 30.32 -12.46 7.40
CA THR A 280 29.50 -11.76 6.39
C THR A 280 28.85 -12.81 5.49
N VAL A 281 27.54 -12.72 5.29
CA VAL A 281 26.75 -13.58 4.40
C VAL A 281 26.13 -12.72 3.33
N VAL A 282 26.36 -13.09 2.05
CA VAL A 282 25.81 -12.36 0.90
C VAL A 282 24.93 -13.31 0.11
N SER A 283 23.71 -12.90 -0.15
CA SER A 283 22.69 -13.72 -0.83
C SER A 283 22.22 -13.04 -2.11
N LYS A 284 22.18 -13.78 -3.21
CA LYS A 284 21.62 -13.37 -4.51
C LYS A 284 20.52 -14.32 -4.91
N ILE A 285 19.42 -13.77 -5.43
CA ILE A 285 18.26 -14.54 -5.89
C ILE A 285 17.94 -14.12 -7.32
N VAL A 286 17.92 -15.06 -8.24
CA VAL A 286 17.64 -14.83 -9.66
C VAL A 286 16.50 -15.72 -10.10
N LYS A 287 15.41 -15.11 -10.62
CA LYS A 287 14.27 -15.81 -11.22
C LYS A 287 14.51 -16.06 -12.70
N PHE A 288 13.98 -17.16 -13.20
CA PHE A 288 13.99 -17.58 -14.61
C PHE A 288 12.56 -17.82 -15.07
N GLU A 289 12.09 -17.05 -16.04
CA GLU A 289 10.73 -17.14 -16.57
C GLU A 289 10.58 -18.20 -17.68
N SER A 290 11.68 -18.63 -18.26
CA SER A 290 11.75 -19.70 -19.25
C SER A 290 13.11 -20.39 -19.19
N ASP A 291 13.20 -21.55 -19.86
CA ASP A 291 14.46 -22.29 -20.08
C ASP A 291 15.25 -22.64 -18.81
N PHE A 292 14.56 -22.63 -17.66
CA PHE A 292 15.19 -22.99 -16.39
C PHE A 292 15.65 -24.47 -16.42
N THR A 293 16.89 -24.66 -16.04
CA THR A 293 17.47 -25.96 -15.71
C THR A 293 18.34 -25.84 -14.46
N PHE A 294 18.60 -26.94 -13.79
CA PHE A 294 19.51 -26.92 -12.62
C PHE A 294 20.94 -26.47 -12.96
N ALA A 295 21.34 -26.50 -14.25
CA ALA A 295 22.62 -25.95 -14.69
C ALA A 295 22.71 -24.41 -14.55
N CYS A 296 21.59 -23.70 -14.51
CA CYS A 296 21.54 -22.24 -14.32
C CYS A 296 22.22 -21.81 -13.00
N LYS A 297 22.30 -22.71 -11.99
CA LYS A 297 22.98 -22.42 -10.72
C LYS A 297 24.43 -21.99 -10.89
N LYS A 298 25.14 -22.53 -11.90
CA LYS A 298 26.57 -22.20 -12.12
C LYS A 298 26.78 -20.74 -12.44
N ALA A 299 25.94 -20.15 -13.27
CA ALA A 299 26.05 -18.73 -13.64
C ALA A 299 25.85 -17.80 -12.43
N VAL A 300 24.85 -18.08 -11.59
CA VAL A 300 24.57 -17.29 -10.38
C VAL A 300 25.66 -17.46 -9.33
N GLN A 301 26.20 -18.68 -9.19
CA GLN A 301 27.35 -18.96 -8.32
C GLN A 301 28.61 -18.17 -8.76
N ASP A 302 28.92 -18.19 -10.04
CA ASP A 302 30.10 -17.52 -10.60
C ASP A 302 29.99 -15.98 -10.44
N GLU A 303 28.81 -15.44 -10.69
CA GLU A 303 28.51 -14.01 -10.48
C GLU A 303 28.73 -13.61 -9.02
N LEU A 304 28.12 -14.34 -8.07
CA LEU A 304 28.27 -14.04 -6.63
C LEU A 304 29.71 -14.28 -6.14
N ALA A 305 30.41 -15.27 -6.68
CA ALA A 305 31.80 -15.56 -6.32
C ALA A 305 32.75 -14.44 -6.79
N ALA A 306 32.48 -13.84 -7.95
CA ALA A 306 33.27 -12.75 -8.52
C ALA A 306 33.03 -11.40 -7.85
N MET A 307 31.93 -11.26 -7.10
CA MET A 307 31.56 -10.02 -6.44
C MET A 307 32.56 -9.65 -5.35
N GLN A 308 33.07 -8.41 -5.40
CA GLN A 308 33.84 -7.82 -4.31
C GLN A 308 32.88 -7.31 -3.25
N VAL A 309 32.89 -7.96 -2.08
CA VAL A 309 31.99 -7.62 -0.97
C VAL A 309 32.67 -6.59 -0.07
N ASP A 310 32.22 -5.36 -0.18
CA ASP A 310 32.57 -4.27 0.72
C ASP A 310 31.29 -3.79 1.42
N PHE A 311 31.10 -4.19 2.66
CA PHE A 311 29.89 -3.93 3.43
C PHE A 311 29.57 -2.44 3.54
N ASP A 312 30.60 -1.63 3.87
CA ASP A 312 30.40 -0.20 4.12
C ASP A 312 30.07 0.54 2.82
N LYS A 313 30.69 0.14 1.71
CA LYS A 313 30.39 0.69 0.38
C LYS A 313 28.97 0.34 -0.07
N LEU A 314 28.53 -0.90 0.16
CA LEU A 314 27.16 -1.32 -0.18
C LEU A 314 26.12 -0.55 0.66
N LEU A 315 26.42 -0.33 1.96
CA LEU A 315 25.54 0.45 2.82
C LEU A 315 25.50 1.93 2.42
N GLN A 316 26.63 2.53 2.02
CA GLN A 316 26.66 3.90 1.48
C GLN A 316 25.81 4.05 0.21
N GLY A 317 25.75 3.01 -0.64
CA GLY A 317 24.82 2.96 -1.78
C GLY A 317 23.36 3.09 -1.34
N ASN A 318 22.99 2.38 -0.28
CA ASN A 318 21.67 2.48 0.31
C ASN A 318 21.39 3.85 0.94
N GLU A 319 22.33 4.41 1.73
CA GLU A 319 22.21 5.75 2.32
C GLU A 319 21.92 6.81 1.25
N LYS A 320 22.61 6.73 0.13
CA LYS A 320 22.33 7.62 -1.00
C LYS A 320 20.92 7.38 -1.58
N HIS A 321 20.55 6.13 -1.84
CA HIS A 321 19.32 5.81 -2.57
C HIS A 321 18.06 6.01 -1.73
N ILE A 322 18.07 5.52 -0.51
CA ILE A 322 16.95 5.63 0.43
C ILE A 322 16.94 7.02 1.07
N GLY A 323 18.09 7.48 1.58
CA GLY A 323 18.20 8.75 2.29
C GLY A 323 17.79 9.95 1.44
N GLU A 324 18.25 10.05 0.18
CA GLU A 324 17.81 11.12 -0.73
C GLU A 324 16.28 11.16 -0.92
N ARG A 325 15.60 10.02 -0.85
CA ARG A 325 14.13 9.94 -0.94
C ARG A 325 13.45 10.27 0.38
N MET A 326 13.99 9.75 1.47
CA MET A 326 13.47 10.03 2.82
C MET A 326 13.58 11.52 3.16
N ASP A 327 14.66 12.19 2.76
CA ASP A 327 14.91 13.61 3.03
C ASP A 327 14.00 14.56 2.21
N ARG A 328 13.28 14.06 1.22
CA ARG A 328 12.35 14.89 0.42
C ARG A 328 11.18 15.42 1.25
N SER A 329 10.76 14.68 2.28
CA SER A 329 9.64 15.07 3.13
C SER A 329 9.81 14.52 4.55
N ARG A 330 9.52 15.35 5.55
CA ARG A 330 9.64 15.04 6.98
C ARG A 330 8.50 15.67 7.76
N ILE A 331 8.12 15.07 8.86
CA ILE A 331 7.20 15.65 9.83
C ILE A 331 7.80 15.52 11.23
N HIS A 332 7.54 16.51 12.08
CA HIS A 332 7.95 16.54 13.48
C HIS A 332 6.80 17.05 14.35
N LEU A 333 6.17 16.15 15.07
CA LEU A 333 5.08 16.41 16.03
C LEU A 333 5.51 16.09 17.45
N GLY A 334 6.39 15.09 17.60
CA GLY A 334 6.90 14.60 18.87
C GLY A 334 8.03 15.44 19.43
N LYS A 335 8.47 15.09 20.64
CA LYS A 335 9.60 15.72 21.30
C LYS A 335 10.89 14.97 20.94
N LYS A 336 11.98 15.72 20.81
CA LYS A 336 13.30 15.13 20.49
C LYS A 336 13.74 14.08 21.51
N GLU A 337 13.44 14.27 22.79
CA GLU A 337 13.76 13.31 23.84
C GLU A 337 12.97 11.98 23.72
N ASP A 338 11.89 11.94 22.95
CA ASP A 338 11.08 10.75 22.76
C ASP A 338 11.48 9.93 21.51
N GLU A 339 12.35 10.45 20.65
CA GLU A 339 12.80 9.78 19.41
C GLU A 339 13.47 8.42 19.65
N VAL A 340 14.05 8.18 20.83
CA VAL A 340 14.71 6.92 21.21
C VAL A 340 13.75 5.90 21.87
N LEU A 341 12.47 6.23 21.98
CA LEU A 341 11.47 5.31 22.52
C LEU A 341 11.19 4.19 21.53
N SER A 342 11.01 3.00 22.08
CA SER A 342 10.65 1.82 21.30
C SER A 342 9.18 1.83 20.88
N GLY A 343 8.85 1.06 19.85
CA GLY A 343 7.46 0.88 19.42
C GLY A 343 6.55 0.40 20.55
N GLU A 344 7.05 -0.47 21.43
CA GLU A 344 6.32 -0.93 22.61
C GLU A 344 6.01 0.20 23.61
N GLU A 345 6.96 1.12 23.82
CA GLU A 345 6.80 2.25 24.72
C GLU A 345 5.82 3.29 24.16
N LEU A 346 5.94 3.61 22.87
CA LEU A 346 5.04 4.53 22.16
C LEU A 346 3.60 4.01 22.09
N LEU A 347 3.42 2.73 21.74
CA LEU A 347 2.10 2.10 21.74
C LEU A 347 1.49 2.06 23.15
N ARG A 348 2.29 1.83 24.20
CA ARG A 348 1.81 1.87 25.59
C ARG A 348 1.34 3.27 25.96
N ARG A 349 2.07 4.34 25.59
CA ARG A 349 1.63 5.73 25.82
C ARG A 349 0.30 6.00 25.13
N THR A 350 0.18 5.67 23.84
CA THR A 350 -1.07 5.85 23.07
C THR A 350 -2.26 5.10 23.68
N HIS A 351 -2.02 3.90 24.27
CA HIS A 351 -3.10 3.14 24.94
C HIS A 351 -3.49 3.71 26.31
N SER A 352 -2.56 4.35 27.03
CA SER A 352 -2.84 4.95 28.34
C SER A 352 -3.46 6.33 28.23
N ASP A 353 -3.06 7.09 27.23
CA ASP A 353 -3.51 8.45 26.99
C ASP A 353 -4.64 8.42 25.94
N LYS A 354 -5.66 9.17 26.08
CA LYS A 354 -6.78 9.18 25.11
C LYS A 354 -6.39 9.76 23.75
N GLU A 355 -5.18 10.24 23.63
CA GLU A 355 -4.60 10.89 22.45
C GLU A 355 -3.51 9.99 21.85
N ILE A 356 -3.35 10.04 20.55
CA ILE A 356 -2.29 9.30 19.85
C ILE A 356 -0.95 10.00 20.12
N ASP A 357 0.06 9.25 20.56
CA ASP A 357 1.39 9.81 20.85
C ASP A 357 1.98 10.50 19.60
N PRO A 358 2.39 11.79 19.68
CA PRO A 358 2.92 12.52 18.54
C PRO A 358 4.18 11.89 17.94
N THR A 359 5.08 11.33 18.78
CA THR A 359 6.30 10.65 18.32
C THR A 359 5.97 9.34 17.59
N LEU A 360 4.89 8.65 17.99
CA LEU A 360 4.39 7.49 17.23
C LEU A 360 3.96 7.90 15.82
N MET A 361 3.28 9.04 15.68
CA MET A 361 2.88 9.56 14.37
C MET A 361 4.09 9.89 13.49
N ASP A 362 5.13 10.54 14.02
CA ASP A 362 6.38 10.84 13.29
C ASP A 362 7.03 9.57 12.75
N LYS A 363 7.19 8.56 13.63
CA LYS A 363 7.80 7.28 13.23
C LYS A 363 6.94 6.49 12.23
N LEU A 364 5.62 6.56 12.33
CA LEU A 364 4.72 5.95 11.36
C LEU A 364 4.73 6.70 10.01
N TYR A 365 4.94 8.01 10.02
CA TYR A 365 5.16 8.77 8.80
C TYR A 365 6.44 8.31 8.07
N ASP A 366 7.54 8.21 8.79
CA ASP A 366 8.80 7.69 8.24
C ASP A 366 8.64 6.25 7.76
N MET A 367 7.99 5.39 8.55
CA MET A 367 7.76 3.99 8.18
C MET A 367 6.93 3.83 6.92
N GLY A 368 5.89 4.66 6.73
CA GLY A 368 5.04 4.60 5.54
C GLY A 368 5.78 5.00 4.26
N ARG A 369 6.62 6.01 4.32
CA ARG A 369 7.46 6.43 3.21
C ARG A 369 8.57 5.42 2.93
N PHE A 370 9.23 4.93 3.96
CA PHE A 370 10.24 3.87 3.86
C PHE A 370 9.66 2.60 3.25
N PHE A 371 8.43 2.21 3.67
CA PHE A 371 7.70 1.09 3.08
C PHE A 371 7.55 1.23 1.57
N GLN A 372 7.07 2.36 1.09
CA GLN A 372 6.88 2.59 -0.34
C GLN A 372 8.21 2.51 -1.11
N ILE A 373 9.31 3.00 -0.53
CA ILE A 373 10.65 2.94 -1.14
C ILE A 373 11.15 1.49 -1.23
N TYR A 374 11.14 0.74 -0.12
CA TYR A 374 11.74 -0.60 -0.13
C TYR A 374 10.89 -1.66 -0.81
N GLU A 375 9.57 -1.45 -0.93
CA GLU A 375 8.66 -2.38 -1.62
C GLU A 375 8.57 -2.15 -3.13
N THR A 376 8.98 -1.00 -3.62
CA THR A 376 8.86 -0.67 -5.05
C THR A 376 10.12 -1.03 -5.82
N GLY A 377 10.02 -2.03 -6.66
CA GLY A 377 11.07 -2.51 -7.58
C GLY A 377 10.63 -2.45 -9.04
N ALA A 378 10.52 -3.57 -9.71
CA ALA A 378 9.86 -3.70 -11.01
C ALA A 378 8.33 -3.71 -10.85
N LEU A 379 7.84 -4.10 -9.66
CA LEU A 379 6.43 -4.10 -9.29
C LEU A 379 6.14 -2.99 -8.26
N PRO A 380 4.91 -2.45 -8.24
CA PRO A 380 4.44 -1.59 -7.16
C PRO A 380 4.23 -2.38 -5.87
N PRO A 381 4.04 -1.70 -4.72
CA PRO A 381 3.66 -2.36 -3.48
C PRO A 381 2.45 -3.30 -3.65
N MET A 382 2.31 -4.26 -2.74
CA MET A 382 1.22 -5.27 -2.74
C MET A 382 1.06 -6.03 -4.04
N MET A 383 2.19 -6.33 -4.67
CA MET A 383 2.19 -7.32 -5.75
C MET A 383 1.38 -6.91 -6.98
N GLY A 384 1.20 -5.61 -7.19
CA GLY A 384 0.55 -5.09 -8.38
C GLY A 384 -0.95 -5.37 -8.49
N GLN A 385 -1.64 -5.56 -7.39
CA GLN A 385 -3.11 -5.61 -7.38
C GLN A 385 -3.69 -4.21 -7.62
N HIS A 386 -4.85 -4.14 -8.26
CA HIS A 386 -5.57 -2.87 -8.49
C HIS A 386 -6.78 -2.70 -7.54
N ASN A 387 -6.86 -3.50 -6.49
CA ASN A 387 -7.91 -3.37 -5.48
C ASN A 387 -7.75 -2.04 -4.71
N ILE A 388 -8.79 -1.63 -4.01
CA ILE A 388 -8.83 -0.38 -3.22
C ILE A 388 -7.64 -0.25 -2.25
N ASN A 389 -7.12 -1.35 -1.77
CA ASN A 389 -5.95 -1.42 -0.88
C ASN A 389 -4.72 -0.72 -1.47
N THR A 390 -4.45 -0.87 -2.77
CA THR A 390 -3.21 -0.35 -3.37
C THR A 390 -3.12 1.17 -3.26
N ASN A 391 -4.20 1.89 -3.55
CA ASN A 391 -4.18 3.36 -3.40
C ASN A 391 -3.97 3.78 -1.94
N LEU A 392 -4.54 3.04 -0.96
CA LEU A 392 -4.26 3.32 0.47
C LEU A 392 -2.77 3.20 0.81
N GLN A 393 -2.05 2.32 0.12
CA GLN A 393 -0.63 2.10 0.38
C GLN A 393 0.28 3.14 -0.28
N VAL A 394 -0.18 3.81 -1.35
CA VAL A 394 0.64 4.73 -2.15
C VAL A 394 0.13 6.18 -2.14
N CYS A 395 -1.02 6.46 -1.52
CA CYS A 395 -1.72 7.74 -1.62
C CYS A 395 -0.91 8.97 -1.18
N ALA A 396 0.13 8.80 -0.37
CA ALA A 396 1.03 9.89 -0.01
C ALA A 396 2.20 10.06 -1.00
N GLY A 397 2.41 9.14 -1.94
CA GLY A 397 3.60 9.11 -2.79
C GLY A 397 3.79 10.40 -3.60
N ASN A 398 2.73 10.89 -4.22
CA ASN A 398 2.76 12.14 -4.98
C ASN A 398 3.06 13.35 -4.09
N ASN A 399 2.43 13.46 -2.92
CA ASN A 399 2.61 14.58 -2.01
C ASN A 399 3.96 14.57 -1.29
N THR A 400 4.58 13.42 -1.13
CA THR A 400 5.86 13.28 -0.41
C THR A 400 7.07 13.10 -1.34
N GLY A 401 6.86 13.28 -2.66
CA GLY A 401 7.94 13.32 -3.65
C GLY A 401 8.52 11.96 -4.01
N LEU A 402 7.79 10.86 -3.83
CA LEU A 402 8.19 9.51 -4.23
C LEU A 402 7.78 9.22 -5.68
N PHE A 403 8.20 10.10 -6.59
CA PHE A 403 7.75 10.09 -7.99
C PHE A 403 8.25 8.87 -8.77
N ASP A 404 9.45 8.39 -8.47
CA ASP A 404 10.03 7.20 -9.12
C ASP A 404 9.19 5.96 -8.77
N GLU A 405 8.79 5.84 -7.50
CA GLU A 405 7.97 4.76 -6.97
C GLU A 405 6.55 4.81 -7.55
N MET A 406 5.99 6.01 -7.67
CA MET A 406 4.67 6.21 -8.30
C MET A 406 4.71 5.85 -9.79
N ASP A 407 5.77 6.20 -10.52
CA ASP A 407 5.90 5.87 -11.94
C ASP A 407 5.99 4.35 -12.20
N VAL A 408 6.54 3.57 -11.27
CA VAL A 408 6.49 2.10 -11.33
C VAL A 408 5.04 1.62 -11.31
N TYR A 409 4.20 2.14 -10.40
CA TYR A 409 2.79 1.78 -10.33
C TYR A 409 2.06 2.13 -11.64
N PHE A 410 2.33 3.30 -12.19
CA PHE A 410 1.73 3.75 -13.43
C PHE A 410 2.12 2.87 -14.62
N ARG A 411 3.42 2.61 -14.80
CA ARG A 411 3.92 1.72 -15.87
C ARG A 411 3.39 0.31 -15.74
N TYR A 412 3.35 -0.22 -14.53
CA TYR A 412 2.79 -1.55 -14.31
C TYR A 412 1.36 -1.65 -14.85
N CYS A 413 0.50 -0.68 -14.54
CA CYS A 413 -0.86 -0.62 -15.04
C CYS A 413 -0.91 -0.55 -16.58
N GLU A 414 -0.09 0.30 -17.20
CA GLU A 414 -0.03 0.51 -18.64
C GLU A 414 0.40 -0.74 -19.41
N THR A 415 1.28 -1.57 -18.84
CA THR A 415 1.71 -2.84 -19.45
C THR A 415 0.55 -3.84 -19.65
N LYS A 416 -0.60 -3.64 -19.01
CA LYS A 416 -1.76 -4.54 -19.01
C LYS A 416 -2.89 -4.09 -19.94
N PHE A 417 -2.74 -3.01 -20.70
CA PHE A 417 -3.82 -2.44 -21.51
C PHE A 417 -4.40 -3.39 -22.55
N ASP A 418 -3.61 -4.25 -23.18
CA ASP A 418 -4.13 -5.22 -24.14
C ASP A 418 -5.01 -6.28 -23.48
N ASP A 419 -4.65 -6.68 -22.27
CA ASP A 419 -5.48 -7.56 -21.44
C ASP A 419 -6.76 -6.85 -20.98
N PHE A 420 -6.68 -5.56 -20.63
CA PHE A 420 -7.85 -4.77 -20.24
C PHE A 420 -8.84 -4.57 -21.39
N ARG A 421 -8.34 -4.40 -22.63
CA ARG A 421 -9.22 -4.40 -23.83
C ARG A 421 -9.89 -5.77 -24.05
N THR A 422 -9.16 -6.85 -23.79
CA THR A 422 -9.71 -8.21 -23.86
C THR A 422 -10.77 -8.44 -22.81
N ASN A 423 -10.57 -7.97 -21.56
CA ASN A 423 -11.57 -8.02 -20.50
C ASN A 423 -12.84 -7.25 -20.88
N ALA A 424 -12.71 -6.00 -21.33
CA ALA A 424 -13.84 -5.17 -21.75
C ALA A 424 -14.67 -5.86 -22.85
N LYS A 425 -13.99 -6.41 -23.85
CA LYS A 425 -14.62 -7.10 -24.98
C LYS A 425 -15.34 -8.37 -24.56
N LEU A 426 -14.70 -9.25 -23.78
CA LEU A 426 -15.27 -10.57 -23.46
C LEU A 426 -16.33 -10.49 -22.36
N LEU A 427 -16.11 -9.64 -21.34
CA LEU A 427 -17.04 -9.54 -20.21
C LEU A 427 -18.26 -8.66 -20.53
N PHE A 428 -18.10 -7.58 -21.30
CA PHE A 428 -19.16 -6.60 -21.54
C PHE A 428 -19.47 -6.32 -23.01
N GLY A 429 -18.71 -6.90 -23.95
CA GLY A 429 -18.85 -6.57 -25.37
C GLY A 429 -18.46 -5.12 -25.70
N ALA A 430 -17.75 -4.47 -24.79
CA ALA A 430 -17.38 -3.07 -24.86
C ALA A 430 -16.00 -2.86 -25.50
N ARG A 431 -15.82 -1.67 -26.10
CA ARG A 431 -14.50 -1.13 -26.48
C ARG A 431 -13.76 -0.67 -25.23
N GLY A 432 -12.52 -0.20 -25.39
CA GLY A 432 -11.77 0.46 -24.35
C GLY A 432 -11.21 -0.47 -23.27
N LEU A 433 -11.01 0.05 -22.05
CA LEU A 433 -10.23 -0.58 -20.99
C LEU A 433 -11.11 -0.97 -19.79
N LEU A 434 -11.01 -2.25 -19.37
CA LEU A 434 -11.55 -2.75 -18.11
C LEU A 434 -10.45 -3.47 -17.34
N ALA A 435 -9.93 -2.84 -16.28
CA ALA A 435 -8.89 -3.44 -15.46
C ALA A 435 -9.40 -4.60 -14.62
N SER A 436 -8.55 -5.60 -14.45
CA SER A 436 -8.73 -6.64 -13.44
C SER A 436 -8.30 -6.12 -12.07
N VAL A 437 -9.09 -6.41 -11.04
CA VAL A 437 -8.76 -6.10 -9.65
C VAL A 437 -7.56 -6.92 -9.17
N HIS A 438 -7.47 -8.16 -9.60
CA HIS A 438 -6.40 -9.09 -9.25
C HIS A 438 -5.52 -9.36 -10.49
N CYS A 439 -4.61 -8.45 -10.77
CA CYS A 439 -3.55 -8.67 -11.75
C CYS A 439 -2.42 -9.50 -11.14
N ASP A 440 -1.68 -10.18 -11.98
CA ASP A 440 -0.40 -10.78 -11.63
C ASP A 440 0.74 -10.07 -12.39
N PRO A 441 2.02 -10.38 -12.11
CA PRO A 441 3.13 -9.75 -12.81
C PRO A 441 3.05 -9.92 -14.34
N ASP A 442 2.48 -11.02 -14.80
CA ASP A 442 2.48 -11.41 -16.22
C ASP A 442 1.22 -10.97 -16.97
N SER A 443 0.07 -10.84 -16.30
CA SER A 443 -1.23 -10.63 -16.97
C SER A 443 -2.18 -9.70 -16.23
N GLY A 444 -2.95 -8.92 -17.01
CA GLY A 444 -4.11 -8.14 -16.54
C GLY A 444 -5.46 -8.79 -16.88
N LEU A 445 -5.46 -10.03 -17.38
CA LEU A 445 -6.70 -10.73 -17.70
C LEU A 445 -7.51 -11.06 -16.43
N TYR A 446 -8.82 -10.99 -16.56
CA TYR A 446 -9.72 -11.41 -15.50
C TYR A 446 -9.77 -12.95 -15.44
N TYR A 447 -9.31 -13.51 -14.31
CA TYR A 447 -9.38 -14.94 -14.02
C TYR A 447 -9.99 -15.23 -12.65
N HIS A 448 -10.27 -14.19 -11.85
CA HIS A 448 -10.85 -14.29 -10.53
C HIS A 448 -12.37 -14.05 -10.58
N PHE A 449 -13.13 -15.12 -10.64
CA PHE A 449 -14.59 -15.06 -10.62
C PHE A 449 -15.12 -15.71 -9.34
N SER A 450 -15.85 -14.96 -8.54
CA SER A 450 -16.41 -15.40 -7.28
C SER A 450 -17.79 -14.78 -7.07
N ARG A 451 -18.71 -15.53 -6.51
CA ARG A 451 -20.00 -15.01 -6.05
C ARG A 451 -19.86 -14.12 -4.82
N THR A 452 -18.88 -14.41 -3.98
CA THR A 452 -18.59 -13.60 -2.80
C THR A 452 -17.99 -12.27 -3.19
N TYR A 453 -17.17 -12.26 -4.24
CA TYR A 453 -16.47 -11.08 -4.72
C TYR A 453 -16.61 -10.95 -6.24
N PRO A 454 -17.76 -10.44 -6.74
CA PRO A 454 -17.99 -10.27 -8.17
C PRO A 454 -17.26 -9.04 -8.73
N HIS A 455 -15.96 -8.94 -8.45
CA HIS A 455 -15.12 -7.78 -8.79
C HIS A 455 -15.07 -7.48 -10.28
N TYR A 456 -15.35 -8.45 -11.16
CA TYR A 456 -15.45 -8.21 -12.61
C TYR A 456 -16.60 -7.25 -12.97
N CYS A 457 -17.52 -7.02 -12.05
CA CYS A 457 -18.59 -6.03 -12.17
C CYS A 457 -18.24 -4.67 -11.52
N TRP A 458 -17.10 -4.56 -10.87
CA TRP A 458 -16.58 -3.26 -10.44
C TRP A 458 -15.87 -2.60 -11.62
N THR A 459 -16.62 -1.82 -12.37
CA THR A 459 -16.18 -1.22 -13.63
C THR A 459 -15.28 -0.02 -13.46
N GLY A 460 -15.29 0.59 -12.27
CA GLY A 460 -14.46 1.74 -11.93
C GLY A 460 -13.00 1.43 -11.58
N CYS A 461 -12.58 0.18 -11.52
CA CYS A 461 -11.25 -0.23 -11.02
C CYS A 461 -10.08 0.55 -11.67
N LEU A 462 -10.08 0.73 -13.00
CA LEU A 462 -9.01 1.47 -13.67
C LEU A 462 -9.00 2.96 -13.32
N GLY A 463 -10.16 3.57 -13.21
CA GLY A 463 -10.27 4.98 -12.80
C GLY A 463 -9.80 5.19 -11.36
N TRP A 464 -10.03 4.22 -10.46
CA TRP A 464 -9.48 4.22 -9.11
C TRP A 464 -7.95 4.34 -9.13
N VAL A 465 -7.26 3.57 -9.97
CA VAL A 465 -5.81 3.67 -10.17
C VAL A 465 -5.42 5.01 -10.77
N TYR A 466 -6.16 5.46 -11.79
CA TYR A 466 -5.85 6.68 -12.55
C TYR A 466 -6.08 7.97 -11.76
N ASN A 467 -6.76 7.93 -10.61
CA ASN A 467 -6.80 9.05 -9.69
C ASN A 467 -5.37 9.43 -9.22
N GLU A 468 -4.51 8.45 -8.94
CA GLU A 468 -3.12 8.72 -8.55
C GLU A 468 -2.29 9.28 -9.72
N LEU A 469 -2.54 8.82 -10.96
CA LEU A 469 -1.86 9.37 -12.14
C LEU A 469 -2.30 10.83 -12.40
N TRP A 470 -3.57 11.13 -12.22
CA TRP A 470 -4.05 12.52 -12.28
C TRP A 470 -3.44 13.36 -11.16
N GLY A 471 -3.34 12.80 -9.95
CA GLY A 471 -2.64 13.43 -8.82
C GLY A 471 -1.19 13.80 -9.17
N TYR A 472 -0.45 12.90 -9.80
CA TYR A 472 0.91 13.18 -10.29
C TYR A 472 0.93 14.40 -11.25
N TYR A 473 0.01 14.46 -12.21
CA TYR A 473 -0.12 15.61 -13.09
C TYR A 473 -0.43 16.89 -12.32
N LEU A 474 -1.32 16.84 -11.32
CA LEU A 474 -1.69 18.02 -10.52
C LEU A 474 -0.52 18.57 -9.69
N VAL A 475 0.40 17.72 -9.22
CA VAL A 475 1.57 18.17 -8.46
C VAL A 475 2.73 18.63 -9.35
N THR A 476 2.92 17.98 -10.51
CA THR A 476 4.06 18.27 -11.41
C THR A 476 3.76 19.30 -12.49
N GLY A 477 2.51 19.36 -12.95
CA GLY A 477 2.12 20.14 -14.13
C GLY A 477 2.67 19.62 -15.45
N ASP A 478 3.13 18.35 -15.50
CA ASP A 478 3.76 17.73 -16.68
C ASP A 478 2.75 17.53 -17.81
N LYS A 479 2.77 18.48 -18.77
CA LYS A 479 1.88 18.44 -19.94
C LYS A 479 2.23 17.32 -20.93
N GLU A 480 3.46 16.83 -20.94
CA GLU A 480 3.83 15.71 -21.80
C GLU A 480 3.30 14.40 -21.22
N PHE A 481 3.39 14.20 -19.90
CA PHE A 481 2.73 13.11 -19.19
C PHE A 481 1.21 13.14 -19.43
N LEU A 482 0.58 14.32 -19.30
CA LEU A 482 -0.83 14.48 -19.59
C LEU A 482 -1.18 14.06 -21.02
N ARG A 483 -0.39 14.53 -22.02
CA ARG A 483 -0.63 14.28 -23.44
C ARG A 483 -0.44 12.82 -23.84
N THR A 484 0.63 12.18 -23.33
CA THR A 484 1.09 10.89 -23.82
C THR A 484 0.58 9.71 -23.00
N ARG A 485 0.26 9.92 -21.74
CA ARG A 485 -0.17 8.84 -20.85
C ARG A 485 -1.61 8.98 -20.38
N LEU A 486 -2.03 10.14 -19.85
CA LEU A 486 -3.37 10.32 -19.29
C LEU A 486 -4.45 10.39 -20.37
N ILE A 487 -4.33 11.32 -21.35
CA ILE A 487 -5.38 11.50 -22.35
C ILE A 487 -5.69 10.23 -23.17
N PRO A 488 -4.69 9.47 -23.67
CA PRO A 488 -4.99 8.22 -24.38
C PRO A 488 -5.76 7.20 -23.54
N ALA A 489 -5.37 7.03 -22.27
CA ALA A 489 -6.04 6.10 -21.37
C ALA A 489 -7.45 6.55 -20.99
N TYR A 490 -7.64 7.84 -20.67
CA TYR A 490 -8.98 8.38 -20.38
C TYR A 490 -9.92 8.26 -21.58
N LYS A 491 -9.45 8.44 -22.81
CA LYS A 491 -10.25 8.22 -24.01
C LYS A 491 -10.74 6.77 -24.11
N GLU A 492 -9.90 5.81 -23.85
CA GLU A 492 -10.27 4.39 -23.86
C GLU A 492 -11.20 4.04 -22.67
N MET A 493 -10.99 4.59 -21.49
CA MET A 493 -11.93 4.42 -20.37
C MET A 493 -13.30 5.04 -20.67
N ALA A 494 -13.34 6.22 -21.28
CA ALA A 494 -14.58 6.86 -21.72
C ALA A 494 -15.35 6.01 -22.77
N LEU A 495 -14.63 5.39 -23.72
CA LEU A 495 -15.20 4.44 -24.68
C LEU A 495 -15.78 3.21 -23.98
N PHE A 496 -15.13 2.69 -22.96
CA PHE A 496 -15.66 1.58 -22.19
C PHE A 496 -17.01 1.94 -21.53
N PHE A 497 -17.07 3.07 -20.84
CA PHE A 497 -18.30 3.52 -20.19
C PHE A 497 -19.41 3.88 -21.19
N GLU A 498 -19.07 4.39 -22.37
CA GLU A 498 -20.05 4.63 -23.45
C GLU A 498 -20.75 3.33 -23.88
N ASP A 499 -20.00 2.27 -24.09
CA ASP A 499 -20.54 0.97 -24.53
C ASP A 499 -21.22 0.20 -23.38
N TYR A 500 -20.68 0.30 -22.17
CA TYR A 500 -21.18 -0.38 -20.97
C TYR A 500 -22.50 0.22 -20.47
N ALA A 501 -22.57 1.55 -20.32
CA ALA A 501 -23.71 2.28 -19.80
C ALA A 501 -24.61 2.79 -20.95
N CYS A 502 -25.00 1.89 -21.87
CA CYS A 502 -25.71 2.26 -23.09
C CYS A 502 -27.24 2.33 -22.93
N ASP A 503 -27.81 1.70 -21.94
CA ASP A 503 -29.25 1.72 -21.67
C ASP A 503 -29.65 2.91 -20.79
N ARG A 504 -30.94 3.29 -20.84
CA ARG A 504 -31.46 4.45 -20.11
C ARG A 504 -32.59 4.09 -19.15
N GLY A 505 -32.53 4.67 -17.97
CA GLY A 505 -33.58 4.59 -16.97
C GLY A 505 -34.80 5.45 -17.31
N PRO A 506 -35.83 5.37 -16.46
CA PRO A 506 -37.05 6.19 -16.60
C PRO A 506 -36.82 7.69 -16.52
N ASP A 507 -35.74 8.08 -15.87
CA ASP A 507 -35.26 9.49 -15.70
C ASP A 507 -34.45 9.98 -16.91
N GLY A 508 -34.25 9.13 -17.93
CA GLY A 508 -33.44 9.43 -19.11
C GLY A 508 -31.95 9.34 -18.91
N LYS A 509 -31.46 9.02 -17.70
CA LYS A 509 -30.04 8.83 -17.38
C LYS A 509 -29.58 7.44 -17.79
N VAL A 510 -28.28 7.27 -18.00
CA VAL A 510 -27.68 5.96 -18.29
C VAL A 510 -27.76 5.02 -17.08
N ILE A 511 -27.70 3.72 -17.33
CA ILE A 511 -27.74 2.69 -16.28
C ILE A 511 -26.42 1.94 -16.26
N PHE A 512 -25.82 1.84 -15.08
CA PHE A 512 -24.61 1.04 -14.81
C PHE A 512 -25.02 -0.34 -14.33
N TYR A 513 -24.93 -1.37 -15.18
CA TYR A 513 -25.29 -2.73 -14.83
C TYR A 513 -24.74 -3.80 -15.79
N PRO A 514 -24.34 -4.98 -15.29
CA PRO A 514 -24.20 -5.34 -13.87
C PRO A 514 -23.13 -4.49 -13.19
N SER A 515 -23.39 -4.00 -11.99
CA SER A 515 -22.51 -3.14 -11.20
C SER A 515 -22.29 -3.75 -9.81
N PHE A 516 -21.19 -3.42 -9.16
CA PHE A 516 -20.81 -3.94 -7.85
C PHE A 516 -20.11 -2.88 -7.04
N SER A 517 -20.59 -2.64 -5.83
CA SER A 517 -19.84 -1.84 -4.86
C SER A 517 -18.88 -2.74 -4.09
N PRO A 518 -17.57 -2.60 -4.23
CA PRO A 518 -16.64 -3.42 -3.47
C PRO A 518 -16.67 -3.06 -1.98
N GLU A 519 -16.92 -3.97 -1.07
CA GLU A 519 -17.39 -5.36 -1.22
C GLU A 519 -18.67 -5.48 -0.41
N ASP A 520 -19.73 -4.73 -0.82
CA ASP A 520 -20.97 -4.60 -0.06
C ASP A 520 -21.86 -5.85 -0.18
N PRO A 521 -22.00 -6.65 0.90
CA PRO A 521 -22.94 -7.73 0.97
C PRO A 521 -24.34 -7.22 1.33
N THR A 522 -24.95 -6.43 0.45
CA THR A 522 -26.28 -5.88 0.70
C THR A 522 -27.25 -6.96 1.18
N PRO A 523 -28.00 -6.78 2.28
CA PRO A 523 -28.94 -7.79 2.75
C PRO A 523 -29.96 -8.11 1.68
N ASN A 524 -30.05 -9.38 1.30
CA ASN A 524 -31.20 -9.88 0.54
C ASN A 524 -32.22 -10.39 1.54
N PRO A 525 -33.52 -10.13 1.36
CA PRO A 525 -34.55 -10.79 2.14
C PRO A 525 -34.36 -12.30 2.06
N GLY A 526 -33.97 -12.96 3.16
CA GLY A 526 -33.71 -14.39 3.23
C GLY A 526 -32.26 -14.78 3.61
N TYR A 527 -31.31 -13.85 3.70
CA TYR A 527 -29.98 -14.10 4.25
C TYR A 527 -29.88 -13.57 5.68
N GLU A 528 -29.83 -14.48 6.65
CA GLU A 528 -29.90 -14.12 8.08
C GLU A 528 -28.60 -13.57 8.69
N THR A 529 -27.45 -13.70 8.02
CA THR A 529 -26.17 -13.21 8.53
C THR A 529 -25.27 -12.72 7.42
N VAL A 530 -24.94 -11.46 7.47
CA VAL A 530 -23.95 -10.82 6.58
C VAL A 530 -22.58 -10.97 7.20
N THR A 531 -21.71 -11.78 6.61
CA THR A 531 -20.30 -11.87 6.95
C THR A 531 -19.46 -11.49 5.72
N CYS A 532 -18.18 -11.24 5.89
CA CYS A 532 -17.28 -11.03 4.75
C CYS A 532 -17.22 -12.22 3.77
N ALA A 533 -17.77 -13.37 4.13
CA ALA A 533 -17.92 -14.55 3.29
C ALA A 533 -19.35 -14.69 2.68
N SER A 534 -20.22 -13.70 2.85
CA SER A 534 -21.55 -13.70 2.27
C SER A 534 -21.51 -13.48 0.76
N ILE A 535 -22.50 -13.98 0.04
CA ILE A 535 -22.64 -13.73 -1.40
C ILE A 535 -22.98 -12.25 -1.59
N ASN A 536 -22.16 -11.56 -2.38
CA ASN A 536 -22.36 -10.17 -2.76
C ASN A 536 -23.06 -10.14 -4.13
N PRO A 537 -24.35 -9.80 -4.19
CA PRO A 537 -25.06 -9.81 -5.45
C PRO A 537 -24.62 -8.66 -6.36
N THR A 538 -24.57 -8.91 -7.66
CA THR A 538 -24.49 -7.85 -8.66
C THR A 538 -25.74 -6.98 -8.63
N ARG A 539 -25.58 -5.68 -8.81
CA ARG A 539 -26.64 -4.67 -8.66
C ARG A 539 -26.66 -3.69 -9.84
N ILE A 540 -27.23 -2.54 -9.58
CA ILE A 540 -27.43 -1.45 -10.55
C ILE A 540 -26.95 -0.15 -9.93
N ASN A 541 -26.23 0.67 -10.70
CA ASN A 541 -25.88 2.04 -10.36
C ASN A 541 -25.10 2.19 -9.04
N THR A 542 -23.99 1.51 -8.88
CA THR A 542 -23.04 1.83 -7.77
C THR A 542 -22.59 3.27 -7.88
N VAL A 543 -22.68 4.01 -6.79
CA VAL A 543 -22.21 5.41 -6.72
C VAL A 543 -20.72 5.50 -7.01
N MET A 544 -19.92 4.53 -6.55
CA MET A 544 -18.48 4.51 -6.83
C MET A 544 -18.16 4.47 -8.33
N ASP A 545 -18.85 3.60 -9.11
CA ASP A 545 -18.61 3.53 -10.56
C ASP A 545 -19.06 4.81 -11.29
N ILE A 546 -20.18 5.40 -10.84
CA ILE A 546 -20.69 6.66 -11.38
C ILE A 546 -19.72 7.80 -11.09
N ALA A 547 -19.21 7.92 -9.85
CA ALA A 547 -18.27 8.92 -9.42
C ALA A 547 -16.94 8.83 -10.20
N ILE A 548 -16.42 7.62 -10.35
CA ILE A 548 -15.21 7.36 -11.13
C ILE A 548 -15.41 7.72 -12.62
N CYS A 549 -16.53 7.33 -13.22
CA CYS A 549 -16.84 7.70 -14.61
C CYS A 549 -16.93 9.23 -14.76
N ARG A 550 -17.53 9.92 -13.80
CA ARG A 550 -17.60 11.38 -13.74
C ARG A 550 -16.19 12.00 -13.72
N GLU A 551 -15.31 11.50 -12.84
CA GLU A 551 -13.94 11.97 -12.75
C GLU A 551 -13.17 11.74 -14.06
N ILE A 552 -13.27 10.56 -14.67
CA ILE A 552 -12.62 10.22 -15.94
C ILE A 552 -13.02 11.21 -17.03
N LEU A 553 -14.33 11.47 -17.18
CA LEU A 553 -14.84 12.39 -18.19
C LEU A 553 -14.43 13.83 -17.91
N THR A 554 -14.49 14.27 -16.65
CA THR A 554 -14.06 15.61 -16.24
C THR A 554 -12.58 15.83 -16.52
N ASN A 555 -11.73 14.89 -16.07
CA ASN A 555 -10.28 14.95 -16.27
C ASN A 555 -9.89 14.90 -17.76
N LEU A 556 -10.61 14.09 -18.56
CA LEU A 556 -10.43 14.03 -20.02
C LEU A 556 -10.74 15.39 -20.67
N ILE A 557 -11.87 15.97 -20.34
CA ILE A 557 -12.32 17.28 -20.88
C ILE A 557 -11.32 18.38 -20.48
N ASP A 558 -10.97 18.45 -19.20
CA ASP A 558 -10.05 19.46 -18.66
C ASP A 558 -8.64 19.33 -19.22
N GLY A 559 -8.14 18.09 -19.35
CA GLY A 559 -6.86 17.81 -19.95
C GLY A 559 -6.82 18.19 -21.44
N CYS A 560 -7.86 17.87 -22.21
CA CYS A 560 -7.97 18.23 -23.61
C CYS A 560 -8.06 19.77 -23.80
N LYS A 561 -8.84 20.46 -22.96
CA LYS A 561 -8.90 21.94 -22.95
C LYS A 561 -7.53 22.53 -22.61
N THR A 562 -6.84 22.02 -21.62
CA THR A 562 -5.49 22.48 -21.21
C THR A 562 -4.45 22.33 -22.32
N LEU A 563 -4.53 21.24 -23.08
CA LEU A 563 -3.60 20.96 -24.19
C LEU A 563 -4.05 21.57 -25.53
N GLY A 564 -5.28 22.05 -25.64
CA GLY A 564 -5.86 22.56 -26.88
C GLY A 564 -6.08 21.47 -27.96
N ILE A 565 -6.35 20.23 -27.55
CA ILE A 565 -6.55 19.08 -28.43
C ILE A 565 -7.97 18.51 -28.32
N GLU A 566 -8.39 17.67 -29.24
CA GLU A 566 -9.67 16.93 -29.24
C GLU A 566 -10.92 17.84 -29.09
N GLN A 567 -10.84 19.07 -29.51
CA GLN A 567 -11.90 20.08 -29.30
C GLN A 567 -13.25 19.65 -29.90
N GLU A 568 -13.24 18.90 -31.00
CA GLU A 568 -14.43 18.36 -31.66
C GLU A 568 -15.12 17.24 -30.84
N ASN A 569 -14.39 16.55 -29.96
CA ASN A 569 -14.88 15.47 -29.15
C ASN A 569 -15.40 15.93 -27.78
N ILE A 570 -15.00 17.11 -27.30
CA ILE A 570 -15.41 17.66 -26.00
C ILE A 570 -16.94 17.68 -25.83
N PRO A 571 -17.76 18.15 -26.78
CA PRO A 571 -19.21 18.18 -26.61
C PRO A 571 -19.83 16.78 -26.45
N HIS A 572 -19.20 15.74 -27.01
CA HIS A 572 -19.64 14.37 -26.84
C HIS A 572 -19.41 13.90 -25.40
N TRP A 573 -18.23 14.15 -24.83
CA TRP A 573 -17.91 13.80 -23.44
C TRP A 573 -18.70 14.62 -22.42
N GLU A 574 -18.94 15.92 -22.69
CA GLU A 574 -19.82 16.78 -21.89
C GLU A 574 -21.25 16.21 -21.87
N LYS A 575 -21.73 15.66 -22.99
CA LYS A 575 -23.01 14.97 -23.02
C LYS A 575 -23.01 13.68 -22.22
N GLN A 576 -21.98 12.84 -22.32
CA GLN A 576 -21.85 11.63 -21.51
C GLN A 576 -21.87 12.00 -20.02
N LEU A 577 -21.13 13.04 -19.60
CA LEU A 577 -21.10 13.54 -18.24
C LEU A 577 -22.50 13.99 -17.76
N ALA A 578 -23.23 14.71 -18.60
CA ALA A 578 -24.60 15.16 -18.29
C ALA A 578 -25.62 14.00 -18.20
N ASP A 579 -25.35 12.89 -18.88
CA ASP A 579 -26.23 11.70 -18.89
C ASP A 579 -26.03 10.78 -17.69
N LEU A 580 -25.02 11.02 -16.81
CA LEU A 580 -24.75 10.18 -15.64
C LEU A 580 -25.89 10.25 -14.60
N PRO A 581 -26.15 9.14 -13.88
CA PRO A 581 -27.16 9.11 -12.81
C PRO A 581 -26.91 10.15 -11.72
N THR A 582 -27.99 10.61 -11.10
CA THR A 582 -27.94 11.49 -9.94
C THR A 582 -27.82 10.65 -8.68
N TYR A 583 -27.03 11.10 -7.72
CA TYR A 583 -26.93 10.47 -6.41
C TYR A 583 -28.24 10.57 -5.64
N LEU A 584 -28.51 9.57 -4.81
CA LEU A 584 -29.70 9.50 -3.96
C LEU A 584 -29.31 9.62 -2.50
N LEU A 585 -30.22 10.18 -1.72
CA LEU A 585 -30.12 10.24 -0.27
C LEU A 585 -31.10 9.25 0.38
N ASP A 586 -30.74 8.75 1.54
CA ASP A 586 -31.65 7.96 2.36
C ASP A 586 -32.65 8.85 3.14
N GLN A 587 -33.50 8.23 3.95
CA GLN A 587 -34.53 8.95 4.70
C GLN A 587 -33.96 9.89 5.79
N GLU A 588 -32.72 9.71 6.21
CA GLU A 588 -32.06 10.53 7.21
C GLU A 588 -31.10 11.55 6.57
N GLY A 589 -31.05 11.61 5.25
CA GLY A 589 -30.22 12.53 4.47
C GLY A 589 -28.80 12.01 4.20
N GLY A 590 -28.49 10.77 4.53
CA GLY A 590 -27.20 10.15 4.21
C GLY A 590 -27.07 9.79 2.72
N LEU A 591 -25.88 9.93 2.15
CA LEU A 591 -25.61 9.50 0.77
C LEU A 591 -25.79 7.99 0.63
N LYS A 592 -26.59 7.56 -0.34
CA LYS A 592 -26.77 6.14 -0.64
C LYS A 592 -25.58 5.58 -1.42
N GLU A 593 -25.26 4.30 -1.17
CA GLU A 593 -24.25 3.55 -1.93
C GLU A 593 -24.73 3.17 -3.33
N TRP A 594 -26.04 3.15 -3.55
CA TRP A 594 -26.68 2.76 -4.79
C TRP A 594 -27.58 3.88 -5.32
N ALA A 595 -27.27 4.42 -6.48
CA ALA A 595 -28.10 5.41 -7.16
C ALA A 595 -29.30 4.71 -7.87
N TRP A 596 -29.99 3.83 -7.12
CA TRP A 596 -31.17 3.11 -7.59
C TRP A 596 -32.25 3.08 -6.50
N PRO A 597 -33.49 3.55 -6.78
CA PRO A 597 -34.50 3.81 -5.73
C PRO A 597 -34.91 2.59 -4.91
N THR A 598 -34.88 1.39 -5.50
CA THR A 598 -35.40 0.16 -4.89
C THR A 598 -34.34 -0.64 -4.13
N ILE A 599 -33.07 -0.20 -4.14
CA ILE A 599 -31.99 -0.86 -3.38
C ILE A 599 -31.88 -0.17 -2.03
N GLU A 600 -31.96 -0.96 -0.97
CA GLU A 600 -31.80 -0.50 0.41
C GLU A 600 -30.30 -0.43 0.79
N GLU A 601 -29.98 0.46 1.75
CA GLU A 601 -28.61 0.63 2.24
C GLU A 601 -28.23 -0.43 3.27
N ASN A 602 -26.96 -0.85 3.23
CA ASN A 602 -26.33 -1.66 4.26
C ASN A 602 -25.27 -0.85 5.00
N TYR A 603 -25.65 -0.24 6.11
CA TYR A 603 -24.68 0.52 6.90
C TYR A 603 -23.72 -0.33 7.73
N ASN A 604 -24.07 -1.61 7.99
CA ASN A 604 -23.12 -2.53 8.64
C ASN A 604 -22.16 -3.14 7.62
N HIS A 605 -21.40 -2.29 6.98
CA HIS A 605 -20.40 -2.63 5.98
C HIS A 605 -19.09 -1.89 6.27
N ARG A 606 -17.97 -2.52 5.99
CA ARG A 606 -16.64 -1.97 6.30
C ARG A 606 -16.13 -0.93 5.31
N HIS A 607 -16.60 -0.97 4.05
CA HIS A 607 -16.17 -0.03 3.02
C HIS A 607 -17.06 1.22 2.95
N VAL A 608 -16.51 2.30 2.42
CA VAL A 608 -17.21 3.54 2.10
C VAL A 608 -16.97 3.93 0.63
N SER A 609 -17.11 2.97 -0.26
CA SER A 609 -16.82 3.09 -1.69
C SER A 609 -17.56 4.24 -2.36
N HIS A 610 -18.77 4.57 -1.92
CA HIS A 610 -19.60 5.67 -2.40
C HIS A 610 -19.11 7.07 -2.00
N HIS A 611 -18.10 7.17 -1.12
CA HIS A 611 -17.45 8.44 -0.77
C HIS A 611 -16.33 8.81 -1.74
N TYR A 612 -16.20 8.12 -2.87
CA TYR A 612 -15.13 8.33 -3.85
C TYR A 612 -14.90 9.79 -4.22
N ASP A 613 -15.96 10.56 -4.46
CA ASP A 613 -15.84 11.97 -4.85
C ASP A 613 -15.21 12.88 -3.78
N VAL A 614 -15.10 12.41 -2.52
CA VAL A 614 -14.35 13.06 -1.45
C VAL A 614 -12.94 12.51 -1.39
N TRP A 615 -12.81 11.17 -1.28
CA TRP A 615 -11.52 10.50 -1.24
C TRP A 615 -11.61 9.15 -1.99
N PRO A 616 -10.67 8.87 -2.92
CA PRO A 616 -9.50 9.65 -3.34
C PRO A 616 -9.82 10.80 -4.29
N GLY A 617 -11.03 10.86 -4.85
CA GLY A 617 -11.53 11.98 -5.67
C GLY A 617 -11.42 13.33 -4.93
N ARG A 618 -11.72 14.41 -5.63
CA ARG A 618 -11.64 15.79 -5.10
C ARG A 618 -12.80 16.65 -5.56
N ALA A 619 -13.90 16.04 -6.02
CA ALA A 619 -15.04 16.76 -6.59
C ALA A 619 -15.94 17.37 -5.52
N ILE A 620 -16.08 16.69 -4.36
CA ILE A 620 -16.95 17.13 -3.27
C ILE A 620 -16.09 17.67 -2.12
N THR A 621 -16.31 18.94 -1.82
CA THR A 621 -15.74 19.63 -0.65
C THR A 621 -16.84 20.46 0.03
N PRO A 622 -16.63 20.91 1.28
CA PRO A 622 -17.58 21.80 1.95
C PRO A 622 -17.96 23.06 1.15
N GLU A 623 -17.09 23.50 0.24
CA GLU A 623 -17.29 24.70 -0.58
C GLU A 623 -17.94 24.42 -1.92
N THR A 624 -17.61 23.29 -2.55
CA THR A 624 -18.12 22.98 -3.90
C THR A 624 -19.53 22.39 -3.86
N GLU A 625 -19.79 21.49 -2.90
CA GLU A 625 -21.04 20.73 -2.81
C GLU A 625 -21.46 20.56 -1.33
N PRO A 626 -21.91 21.64 -0.65
CA PRO A 626 -22.20 21.59 0.79
C PRO A 626 -23.30 20.60 1.18
N GLU A 627 -24.33 20.42 0.35
CA GLU A 627 -25.43 19.47 0.61
C GLU A 627 -24.93 18.00 0.52
N LEU A 628 -24.12 17.68 -0.47
CA LEU A 628 -23.51 16.35 -0.60
C LEU A 628 -22.45 16.12 0.48
N THR A 629 -21.72 17.16 0.87
CA THR A 629 -20.79 17.11 2.02
C THR A 629 -21.51 16.65 3.29
N GLU A 630 -22.63 17.27 3.63
CA GLU A 630 -23.43 16.89 4.81
C GLU A 630 -23.97 15.47 4.68
N ALA A 631 -24.45 15.10 3.49
CA ALA A 631 -24.95 13.76 3.24
C ALA A 631 -23.85 12.68 3.42
N ILE A 632 -22.62 12.97 3.01
CA ILE A 632 -21.48 12.06 3.17
C ILE A 632 -21.04 11.99 4.65
N ILE A 633 -21.04 13.10 5.38
CA ILE A 633 -20.78 13.10 6.83
C ILE A 633 -21.79 12.18 7.54
N ILE A 634 -23.07 12.32 7.24
CA ILE A 634 -24.13 11.48 7.80
C ILE A 634 -23.88 10.00 7.50
N SER A 635 -23.63 9.66 6.24
CA SER A 635 -23.39 8.26 5.84
C SER A 635 -22.09 7.69 6.42
N ASN A 636 -21.03 8.50 6.55
CA ASN A 636 -19.77 8.09 7.17
C ASN A 636 -19.94 7.73 8.65
N ARG A 637 -20.64 8.56 9.40
CA ARG A 637 -20.95 8.33 10.82
C ARG A 637 -21.90 7.16 11.05
N LYS A 638 -22.81 6.88 10.11
CA LYS A 638 -23.71 5.71 10.16
C LYS A 638 -23.01 4.40 9.84
N ARG A 639 -21.84 4.43 9.21
CA ARG A 639 -21.14 3.21 8.77
C ARG A 639 -20.70 2.37 9.94
N GLY A 640 -21.20 1.14 10.00
CA GLY A 640 -20.81 0.13 10.99
C GLY A 640 -19.50 -0.56 10.65
N GLN A 641 -19.17 -1.53 11.48
CA GLN A 641 -18.01 -2.41 11.26
C GLN A 641 -18.52 -3.82 11.03
N GLN A 642 -18.56 -4.23 9.78
CA GLN A 642 -18.87 -5.61 9.41
C GLN A 642 -17.82 -6.58 9.95
N ASP A 643 -16.56 -6.17 9.89
CA ASP A 643 -15.40 -6.82 10.49
C ASP A 643 -14.36 -5.76 10.93
N ASP A 644 -13.36 -6.20 11.68
CA ASP A 644 -12.29 -5.32 12.17
C ASP A 644 -11.18 -5.13 11.09
N SER A 645 -11.52 -4.78 9.86
CA SER A 645 -10.52 -4.56 8.81
C SER A 645 -10.04 -3.12 8.75
N ALA A 646 -8.71 -2.94 8.67
CA ALA A 646 -8.07 -1.62 8.70
C ALA A 646 -8.51 -0.71 7.54
N HIS A 647 -8.59 -1.23 6.32
CA HIS A 647 -8.78 -0.41 5.12
C HIS A 647 -10.07 0.41 5.11
N GLY A 648 -11.17 -0.13 5.63
CA GLY A 648 -12.44 0.62 5.75
C GLY A 648 -12.31 1.78 6.74
N ILE A 649 -11.66 1.55 7.89
CA ILE A 649 -11.42 2.59 8.90
C ILE A 649 -10.48 3.67 8.36
N ILE A 650 -9.43 3.28 7.61
CA ILE A 650 -8.51 4.20 6.94
C ILE A 650 -9.27 5.10 5.97
N HIS A 651 -10.11 4.51 5.12
CA HIS A 651 -10.89 5.24 4.13
C HIS A 651 -11.87 6.23 4.79
N ARG A 652 -12.52 5.82 5.90
CA ARG A 652 -13.37 6.69 6.71
C ARG A 652 -12.60 7.87 7.31
N ALA A 653 -11.39 7.61 7.84
CA ALA A 653 -10.53 8.66 8.39
C ALA A 653 -10.13 9.68 7.32
N LEU A 654 -9.67 9.23 6.14
CA LEU A 654 -9.30 10.10 5.01
C LEU A 654 -10.49 10.93 4.52
N THR A 655 -11.66 10.32 4.42
CA THR A 655 -12.92 11.02 4.08
C THR A 655 -13.21 12.11 5.11
N ALA A 656 -13.16 11.79 6.40
CA ALA A 656 -13.44 12.73 7.48
C ALA A 656 -12.43 13.90 7.51
N ILE A 657 -11.14 13.63 7.32
CA ILE A 657 -10.08 14.67 7.23
C ILE A 657 -10.41 15.65 6.10
N ARG A 658 -10.78 15.17 4.92
CA ARG A 658 -11.12 16.03 3.77
C ARG A 658 -12.41 16.80 3.97
N LEU A 659 -13.39 16.24 4.66
CA LEU A 659 -14.63 16.93 5.03
C LEU A 659 -14.47 17.84 6.24
N LYS A 660 -13.30 17.88 6.88
CA LYS A 660 -13.02 18.68 8.10
C LYS A 660 -13.84 18.21 9.31
N ASP A 661 -14.31 16.96 9.28
CA ASP A 661 -14.96 16.32 10.42
C ASP A 661 -13.88 15.71 11.35
N MET A 662 -13.30 16.58 12.18
CA MET A 662 -12.18 16.22 13.05
C MET A 662 -12.54 15.15 14.07
N GLU A 663 -13.77 15.19 14.61
CA GLU A 663 -14.22 14.22 15.59
C GLU A 663 -14.21 12.81 15.02
N GLU A 664 -14.82 12.62 13.85
CA GLU A 664 -14.85 11.34 13.14
C GLU A 664 -13.44 10.90 12.68
N ALA A 665 -12.62 11.84 12.20
CA ALA A 665 -11.25 11.56 11.80
C ALA A 665 -10.43 11.00 12.98
N MET A 666 -10.44 11.67 14.12
CA MET A 666 -9.69 11.26 15.31
C MET A 666 -10.24 9.98 15.93
N GLN A 667 -11.56 9.75 15.88
CA GLN A 667 -12.16 8.51 16.34
C GLN A 667 -11.66 7.31 15.52
N ASN A 668 -11.65 7.41 14.18
CA ASN A 668 -11.17 6.34 13.30
C ASN A 668 -9.65 6.14 13.46
N MET A 669 -8.86 7.21 13.53
CA MET A 669 -7.42 7.10 13.75
C MET A 669 -7.11 6.48 15.12
N SER A 670 -7.80 6.89 16.17
CA SER A 670 -7.64 6.29 17.50
C SER A 670 -7.94 4.78 17.49
N GLN A 671 -8.96 4.36 16.75
CA GLN A 671 -9.25 2.94 16.58
C GLN A 671 -8.09 2.21 15.90
N LEU A 672 -7.52 2.76 14.81
CA LEU A 672 -6.39 2.16 14.10
C LEU A 672 -5.14 2.03 14.99
N PHE A 673 -4.84 3.03 15.79
CA PHE A 673 -3.62 3.05 16.61
C PHE A 673 -3.76 2.32 17.94
N ASN A 674 -4.98 2.16 18.48
CA ASN A 674 -5.23 1.57 19.80
C ASN A 674 -5.70 0.12 19.80
N HIS A 675 -6.19 -0.42 18.66
CA HIS A 675 -6.84 -1.72 18.64
C HIS A 675 -6.00 -2.84 18.00
N GLY A 676 -4.67 -2.69 17.97
CA GLY A 676 -3.76 -3.77 17.53
C GLY A 676 -3.55 -3.87 16.03
N PHE A 677 -3.84 -2.80 15.27
CA PHE A 677 -3.47 -2.71 13.86
C PHE A 677 -2.02 -2.30 13.67
N VAL A 678 -1.40 -1.61 14.62
CA VAL A 678 0.02 -1.25 14.62
C VAL A 678 0.80 -2.22 15.48
N ARG A 679 1.88 -2.77 14.93
CA ARG A 679 2.77 -3.73 15.58
C ARG A 679 3.93 -3.00 16.29
N ARG A 680 4.67 -3.71 17.16
CA ARG A 680 5.83 -3.13 17.89
C ARG A 680 6.97 -2.63 16.99
N THR A 681 7.05 -3.14 15.76
CA THR A 681 7.98 -2.68 14.73
C THR A 681 7.41 -1.57 13.86
N LEU A 682 6.25 -1.02 14.23
CA LEU A 682 5.48 0.00 13.54
C LEU A 682 4.99 -0.40 12.14
N GLN A 683 5.03 -1.67 11.84
CA GLN A 683 4.31 -2.22 10.70
C GLN A 683 2.83 -2.39 11.04
N ALA A 684 1.98 -2.41 10.03
CA ALA A 684 0.55 -2.51 10.22
C ALA A 684 -0.01 -3.89 9.86
N SER A 685 -1.22 -4.16 10.33
CA SER A 685 -2.02 -5.34 10.07
C SER A 685 -3.34 -4.96 9.40
N HIS A 686 -3.86 -5.85 8.58
CA HIS A 686 -5.20 -5.67 8.00
C HIS A 686 -6.30 -5.95 9.04
N PHE A 687 -6.09 -6.95 9.87
CA PHE A 687 -6.91 -7.25 11.04
C PHE A 687 -6.07 -7.15 12.31
N PRO A 688 -6.66 -6.80 13.45
CA PRO A 688 -5.91 -6.67 14.70
C PRO A 688 -5.07 -7.93 14.99
N TYR A 689 -3.78 -7.74 15.24
CA TYR A 689 -2.81 -8.80 15.59
C TYR A 689 -2.66 -9.94 14.55
N ARG A 690 -3.03 -9.73 13.28
CA ARG A 690 -2.96 -10.76 12.24
C ARG A 690 -2.09 -10.38 11.07
N GLY A 691 -0.87 -10.93 11.03
CA GLY A 691 0.06 -10.75 9.92
C GLY A 691 0.51 -9.29 9.71
N VAL A 692 1.24 -9.06 8.64
CA VAL A 692 1.61 -7.73 8.17
C VAL A 692 0.83 -7.43 6.90
N PHE A 693 0.20 -6.25 6.86
CA PHE A 693 -0.51 -5.76 5.68
C PHE A 693 -0.42 -4.23 5.65
N PRO A 694 0.12 -3.63 4.60
CA PRO A 694 0.66 -2.27 4.67
C PRO A 694 -0.34 -1.14 4.39
N ASP A 695 -1.65 -1.40 4.32
CA ASP A 695 -2.64 -0.35 4.02
C ASP A 695 -2.51 0.85 4.97
N LEU A 696 -2.46 0.58 6.28
CA LEU A 696 -2.30 1.64 7.27
C LEU A 696 -0.89 2.24 7.24
N THR A 697 0.14 1.40 7.05
CA THR A 697 1.52 1.87 6.95
C THR A 697 1.65 2.92 5.84
N GLY A 698 1.10 2.65 4.65
CA GLY A 698 1.16 3.59 3.52
C GLY A 698 0.21 4.79 3.64
N ALA A 699 -0.90 4.66 4.40
CA ALA A 699 -1.89 5.73 4.53
C ALA A 699 -1.54 6.77 5.60
N VAL A 700 -0.75 6.44 6.64
CA VAL A 700 -0.42 7.39 7.71
C VAL A 700 0.25 8.66 7.19
N PRO A 701 1.22 8.64 6.25
CA PRO A 701 1.75 9.86 5.67
C PRO A 701 0.67 10.75 5.03
N ALA A 702 -0.34 10.15 4.38
CA ALA A 702 -1.44 10.92 3.79
C ALA A 702 -2.34 11.57 4.85
N PHE A 703 -2.64 10.87 5.97
CA PHE A 703 -3.36 11.48 7.09
C PHE A 703 -2.65 12.75 7.56
N LEU A 704 -1.35 12.65 7.84
CA LEU A 704 -0.58 13.73 8.44
C LEU A 704 -0.34 14.87 7.46
N VAL A 705 -0.11 14.59 6.19
CA VAL A 705 -0.05 15.61 5.14
C VAL A 705 -1.38 16.36 5.05
N GLU A 706 -2.51 15.66 4.88
CA GLU A 706 -3.81 16.31 4.67
C GLU A 706 -4.36 16.99 5.94
N MET A 707 -3.94 16.57 7.14
CA MET A 707 -4.21 17.29 8.39
C MET A 707 -3.41 18.58 8.51
N SER A 708 -2.16 18.57 8.01
CA SER A 708 -1.25 19.72 8.08
C SER A 708 -1.50 20.73 6.95
N VAL A 709 -1.61 20.25 5.73
CA VAL A 709 -1.88 21.07 4.53
C VAL A 709 -2.74 20.29 3.53
N PHE A 710 -3.90 20.83 3.22
CA PHE A 710 -4.75 20.31 2.15
C PHE A 710 -4.60 21.16 0.89
N SER A 711 -4.66 20.55 -0.27
CA SER A 711 -4.60 21.28 -1.54
C SER A 711 -5.46 20.64 -2.62
N MET A 712 -5.95 21.50 -3.50
CA MET A 712 -6.61 21.15 -4.75
C MET A 712 -6.29 22.26 -5.78
N PRO A 713 -6.59 22.09 -7.08
CA PRO A 713 -6.29 23.12 -8.06
C PRO A 713 -6.79 24.51 -7.63
N GLY A 714 -5.86 25.45 -7.50
CA GLY A 714 -6.14 26.82 -7.09
C GLY A 714 -6.30 27.09 -5.59
N ILE A 715 -6.19 26.06 -4.72
CA ILE A 715 -6.42 26.20 -3.27
C ILE A 715 -5.29 25.55 -2.49
N VAL A 716 -4.85 26.23 -1.43
CA VAL A 716 -3.98 25.69 -0.37
C VAL A 716 -4.61 26.06 0.98
N GLU A 717 -4.86 25.04 1.80
CA GLU A 717 -5.47 25.21 3.11
C GLU A 717 -4.51 24.74 4.21
N PHE A 718 -4.24 25.60 5.18
CA PHE A 718 -3.30 25.36 6.27
C PHE A 718 -4.01 24.84 7.50
N LEU A 719 -3.49 23.77 8.09
CA LEU A 719 -3.99 23.12 9.31
C LEU A 719 -5.51 22.84 9.26
N PRO A 720 -6.03 22.30 8.14
CA PRO A 720 -7.47 22.14 7.93
C PRO A 720 -8.13 21.19 8.92
N ALA A 721 -7.34 20.24 9.42
CA ALA A 721 -7.83 19.12 10.25
C ALA A 721 -6.83 18.76 11.37
N MET A 722 -6.12 19.74 11.92
CA MET A 722 -5.15 19.54 13.01
C MET A 722 -5.82 19.67 14.36
N PRO A 723 -5.84 18.63 15.22
CA PRO A 723 -6.42 18.68 16.57
C PRO A 723 -5.56 19.54 17.51
N ASP A 724 -6.19 20.08 18.56
CA ASP A 724 -5.53 21.04 19.44
C ASP A 724 -4.29 20.50 20.15
N TYR A 725 -4.26 19.20 20.49
CA TYR A 725 -3.10 18.60 21.16
C TYR A 725 -1.88 18.41 20.23
N LEU A 726 -2.05 18.51 18.90
CA LEU A 726 -0.98 18.52 17.90
C LEU A 726 -0.64 19.91 17.38
N MET A 727 -1.01 20.96 18.11
CA MET A 727 -0.72 22.34 17.72
C MET A 727 0.71 22.80 18.05
N HIS A 728 1.67 21.87 17.94
CA HIS A 728 3.09 22.12 17.87
C HIS A 728 3.71 21.12 16.90
N GLY A 729 4.33 21.61 15.85
CA GLY A 729 4.97 20.72 14.89
C GLY A 729 5.53 21.45 13.69
N SER A 730 6.14 20.67 12.82
CA SER A 730 6.60 21.13 11.50
C SER A 730 6.47 20.03 10.46
N ILE A 731 6.36 20.43 9.21
CA ILE A 731 6.39 19.53 8.05
C ILE A 731 7.23 20.17 6.94
N ASP A 732 8.05 19.32 6.31
CA ASP A 732 8.94 19.69 5.23
C ASP A 732 8.60 18.95 3.94
N GLY A 733 8.72 19.62 2.80
CA GLY A 733 8.72 18.97 1.50
C GLY A 733 7.39 18.32 1.11
N VAL A 734 6.29 19.11 0.99
CA VAL A 734 5.01 18.62 0.51
C VAL A 734 4.69 19.18 -0.87
N TRP A 735 4.50 18.30 -1.85
CA TRP A 735 4.03 18.67 -3.18
C TRP A 735 2.51 18.78 -3.20
N LEU A 736 2.02 19.93 -3.63
CA LEU A 736 0.61 20.30 -3.56
C LEU A 736 -0.10 20.08 -4.90
N TYR A 737 -1.35 19.66 -4.87
CA TYR A 737 -2.18 19.41 -6.07
C TYR A 737 -2.56 20.67 -6.84
N THR A 738 -1.65 21.62 -6.92
CA THR A 738 -1.82 22.88 -7.63
C THR A 738 -0.51 23.37 -8.27
N VAL A 739 0.41 22.44 -8.61
CA VAL A 739 1.74 22.74 -9.14
C VAL A 739 2.47 23.74 -8.22
N ALA A 740 2.50 23.43 -6.94
CA ALA A 740 3.21 24.20 -5.92
C ALA A 740 3.83 23.23 -4.91
N LYS A 741 4.79 23.72 -4.15
CA LYS A 741 5.47 22.96 -3.09
C LYS A 741 5.47 23.74 -1.81
N LEU A 742 5.04 23.12 -0.73
CA LEU A 742 5.31 23.57 0.63
C LEU A 742 6.72 23.08 0.98
N GLU A 743 7.68 24.02 1.00
CA GLU A 743 9.08 23.69 1.33
C GLU A 743 9.22 23.38 2.81
N HIS A 744 8.58 24.20 3.65
CA HIS A 744 8.57 24.07 5.10
C HIS A 744 7.34 24.74 5.68
N MET A 745 6.78 24.18 6.75
CA MET A 745 5.80 24.82 7.61
C MET A 745 6.03 24.41 9.06
N GLU A 746 6.09 25.42 9.96
CA GLU A 746 6.05 25.24 11.40
C GLU A 746 4.79 25.86 11.98
N TRP A 747 4.23 25.28 13.04
CA TRP A 747 3.04 25.80 13.68
C TRP A 747 3.06 25.62 15.20
N ASN A 748 2.31 26.47 15.85
CA ASN A 748 2.03 26.39 17.28
C ASN A 748 0.62 26.98 17.58
N GLU A 749 0.26 27.11 18.86
CA GLU A 749 -1.04 27.63 19.29
C GLU A 749 -1.32 29.10 18.87
N HIS A 750 -0.31 29.84 18.39
CA HIS A 750 -0.45 31.24 17.99
C HIS A 750 -0.52 31.43 16.46
N GLY A 751 -0.18 30.40 15.69
CA GLY A 751 -0.16 30.49 14.25
C GLY A 751 0.73 29.49 13.55
N ALA A 752 0.93 29.71 12.25
CA ALA A 752 1.84 28.94 11.43
C ALA A 752 2.70 29.83 10.54
N LYS A 753 3.90 29.38 10.22
CA LYS A 753 4.77 29.98 9.22
C LYS A 753 5.11 28.95 8.16
N ALA A 754 4.83 29.29 6.92
CA ALA A 754 5.02 28.41 5.78
C ALA A 754 5.90 29.07 4.72
N VAL A 755 6.65 28.26 3.99
CA VAL A 755 7.39 28.65 2.79
C VAL A 755 6.79 27.92 1.61
N LEU A 756 6.18 28.65 0.68
CA LEU A 756 5.52 28.13 -0.51
C LEU A 756 6.27 28.54 -1.78
N THR A 757 6.53 27.56 -2.65
CA THR A 757 7.06 27.77 -4.00
C THR A 757 6.01 27.40 -5.04
N SER A 758 5.67 28.32 -5.96
CA SER A 758 4.76 28.03 -7.06
C SER A 758 5.53 27.62 -8.31
N GLY A 759 5.22 26.47 -8.89
CA GLY A 759 5.85 25.98 -10.13
C GLY A 759 5.28 26.62 -11.41
N LYS A 760 4.22 27.43 -11.30
CA LYS A 760 3.62 28.17 -12.43
C LYS A 760 3.08 29.51 -11.97
N ALA A 761 2.89 30.44 -12.90
CA ALA A 761 2.14 31.66 -12.63
C ALA A 761 0.65 31.37 -12.41
N GLN A 762 0.12 31.67 -11.23
CA GLN A 762 -1.26 31.35 -10.82
C GLN A 762 -1.72 32.19 -9.64
N THR A 763 -3.02 32.33 -9.49
CA THR A 763 -3.62 32.87 -8.27
C THR A 763 -4.08 31.71 -7.39
N LEU A 764 -3.62 31.66 -6.14
CA LEU A 764 -4.03 30.67 -5.16
C LEU A 764 -4.92 31.32 -4.09
N THR A 765 -5.96 30.60 -3.71
CA THR A 765 -6.71 30.83 -2.49
C THR A 765 -5.93 30.17 -1.35
N LEU A 766 -5.48 30.97 -0.41
CA LEU A 766 -4.85 30.58 0.83
C LEU A 766 -5.90 30.59 1.92
N ARG A 767 -6.11 29.49 2.63
CA ARG A 767 -7.19 29.32 3.61
C ARG A 767 -6.67 28.85 4.96
N CYS A 768 -7.31 29.33 6.03
CA CYS A 768 -7.18 28.77 7.37
C CYS A 768 -8.51 28.92 8.12
N ARG A 769 -9.11 27.80 8.51
CA ARG A 769 -10.45 27.76 9.15
C ARG A 769 -10.44 28.15 10.62
N ARG A 770 -9.29 28.39 11.23
CA ARG A 770 -9.22 28.78 12.64
C ARG A 770 -9.82 30.17 12.80
N LYS A 771 -10.66 30.31 13.83
CA LYS A 771 -11.44 31.53 14.06
C LYS A 771 -10.53 32.74 14.27
N GLY A 772 -10.75 33.77 13.48
CA GLY A 772 -9.97 35.01 13.57
C GLY A 772 -8.63 34.95 12.86
N ALA A 773 -8.35 33.88 12.10
CA ALA A 773 -7.11 33.74 11.36
C ALA A 773 -6.87 34.91 10.39
N ARG A 774 -5.64 35.39 10.33
CA ARG A 774 -5.15 36.40 9.37
C ARG A 774 -3.99 35.82 8.60
N ILE A 775 -3.92 36.11 7.32
CA ILE A 775 -2.89 35.60 6.41
C ILE A 775 -2.04 36.73 5.91
N LEU A 776 -0.72 36.64 6.10
CA LEU A 776 0.28 37.57 5.61
C LEU A 776 1.17 36.87 4.58
N VAL A 777 1.55 37.56 3.52
CA VAL A 777 2.52 37.09 2.53
C VAL A 777 3.66 38.12 2.43
N GLY A 778 4.89 37.67 2.68
CA GLY A 778 6.05 38.55 2.72
C GLY A 778 5.90 39.70 3.73
N GLY A 779 5.25 39.44 4.87
CA GLY A 779 4.97 40.44 5.92
C GLY A 779 3.81 41.39 5.61
N THR A 780 3.14 41.27 4.47
CA THR A 780 1.97 42.06 4.11
C THR A 780 0.69 41.31 4.34
N GLU A 781 -0.21 41.83 5.19
CA GLU A 781 -1.51 41.24 5.47
C GLU A 781 -2.43 41.29 4.24
N LEU A 782 -2.98 40.13 3.88
CA LEU A 782 -3.91 40.05 2.74
C LEU A 782 -5.34 40.34 3.17
N PRO A 783 -6.14 40.91 2.28
CA PRO A 783 -7.59 41.05 2.51
C PRO A 783 -8.23 39.67 2.63
N MET A 784 -8.93 39.46 3.75
CA MET A 784 -9.63 38.21 3.99
C MET A 784 -11.05 38.27 3.41
N ASP A 785 -11.46 37.16 2.79
CA ASP A 785 -12.85 36.84 2.45
C ASP A 785 -13.26 35.60 3.22
N GLY A 786 -13.97 35.79 4.33
CA GLY A 786 -14.25 34.74 5.28
C GLY A 786 -12.99 34.18 5.96
N ASP A 787 -12.66 32.94 5.68
CA ASP A 787 -11.50 32.19 6.19
C ASP A 787 -10.34 32.12 5.17
N ALA A 788 -10.43 32.83 4.06
CA ALA A 788 -9.51 32.73 2.94
C ALA A 788 -9.02 34.11 2.46
N ALA A 789 -7.87 34.12 1.79
CA ALA A 789 -7.31 35.25 1.07
C ALA A 789 -6.73 34.77 -0.26
N THR A 790 -6.57 35.66 -1.21
CA THR A 790 -5.98 35.32 -2.52
C THR A 790 -4.61 35.98 -2.71
N TYR A 791 -3.69 35.21 -3.31
CA TYR A 791 -2.37 35.71 -3.67
C TYR A 791 -1.99 35.27 -5.09
N ALA A 792 -1.46 36.20 -5.89
CA ALA A 792 -1.03 35.95 -7.26
C ALA A 792 0.47 35.65 -7.30
N PHE A 793 0.80 34.37 -7.52
CA PHE A 793 2.16 33.89 -7.65
C PHE A 793 2.69 34.08 -9.07
N ARG A 794 3.98 34.37 -9.20
CA ARG A 794 4.74 34.22 -10.44
C ARG A 794 5.25 32.75 -10.52
N GLU A 795 5.61 32.35 -11.72
CA GLU A 795 6.29 31.07 -11.91
C GLU A 795 7.65 31.07 -11.20
N GLY A 796 7.92 30.01 -10.41
CA GLY A 796 9.13 29.87 -9.61
C GLY A 796 9.20 30.76 -8.37
N GLU A 797 8.15 31.52 -8.06
CA GLU A 797 8.16 32.42 -6.90
C GLU A 797 8.04 31.63 -5.60
N THR A 798 8.95 31.92 -4.67
CA THR A 798 8.94 31.43 -3.29
C THR A 798 8.55 32.56 -2.35
N VAL A 799 7.55 32.35 -1.51
CA VAL A 799 7.06 33.32 -0.53
C VAL A 799 6.99 32.74 0.87
N GLN A 800 7.14 33.60 1.87
CA GLN A 800 6.77 33.28 3.25
C GLN A 800 5.32 33.65 3.48
N VAL A 801 4.56 32.71 4.02
CA VAL A 801 3.16 32.86 4.43
C VAL A 801 3.11 32.75 5.95
N GLU A 802 2.60 33.76 6.62
CA GLU A 802 2.34 33.73 8.05
C GLU A 802 0.83 33.66 8.29
N ILE A 803 0.39 32.74 9.12
CA ILE A 803 -0.99 32.61 9.56
C ILE A 803 -1.02 32.92 11.06
N LEU A 804 -1.79 33.90 11.49
CA LEU A 804 -1.95 34.32 12.87
C LEU A 804 -3.37 33.97 13.32
N PHE A 805 -3.52 33.31 14.49
CA PHE A 805 -4.82 32.99 15.10
C PHE A 805 -5.03 33.73 16.40
#